data_2088b95528080a659dc3ac7c489a11df
#
_entry.id   2088b95528080a659dc3ac7c489a11df
#
_cell.length_a   1.000
_cell.length_b   1.000
_cell.length_c   1.000
_cell.angle_alpha   90.00
_cell.angle_beta   90.00
_cell.angle_gamma   90.00
#
_symmetry.space_group_name_H-M   'P 1'
#
loop_
_entity.id
_entity.type
_entity.pdbx_description
1 polymer ?
#
loop_
_entity_poly.entity_id
_entity_poly.type
_entity_poly.pdbx_seq_one_letter_code
_entity_poly.pdbx_strand_id
1 'polypeptide(L)'
;MAADKVLREGLTFDDVLLVPGHSSVVPSDVETKTRLTRRLSLNIPILSAGMDTVTESRMAIAMAREGGIGVIHKNMAIDAQAGEVDKVKRSENGVILDPIFLTRDHTIRDALEMMAKYRISGVPIVEGARLIGIITNRDVRFEEDLDRPLDEAMTREGLVTAPVGTTLAEAKQIMARRRIEKLPLVDDNYRLRGLITIKDIEKAQKFPNSAKDGKGRLLVAAAIGVGHDKLERAQALVDAGVDCLVLDTAHGHSKNVLEAVGEIKNRFPDVELIAGNVATAEGTKALIAAGADAVKAGVGPGSICFGPEALITMANGSVRPIAQVMPGDFVVTHKGHIREVLTVYRRPYAGPMVHMRINGAPGTLRVTPNHPFYALHFAASGAQRRKAGGKFSKAKHNHGLDWVEAGRIESQDVLFMPLREARNHHVTYDLGFNVPRYRVDGDWLVGPMPRGNQNAENRSTIVDRFGTTERIVASTALGQRHVQDASQATAAEYLQEAACERPAPVHRVRRAVELDGSLMRLIGYYVAGGDCGGNADNRQLRFAFHEDETEYHADVKRLVAQVFGYSGSTALHSRRGKGVMVLVRSHALARFFSELVPGGAPERYLPQEVTEQAPELLHQLLIGAFRGGGTLRERGRVAYRTTSPSLASQIAEVLMRLGYTPSVQRAEPARPGRHATYAVRMSGAQVLRFLSEFPELRGKAAQAPLARGQQGMWQGEGGSYATVREVEVVDESLYVYNLEVEEDESYIANRVAVHNCTTRVVAGIGVPQITAILDCTEAAAAAGVPVIADGGIRTSGDITKALAAGAHTVMLGSLLAGTEESPGEMEIYMGRSFKSYRGMGSLGAMKEGSSDRYFQEGQSKLVPEGIEGRVPYRGTLADTVYQMVGGLRAGMGYVGAATIEDLRKEAQFVRITHAGLLESHPHDVDITKEAPNYRR
;
A
#
# COMPACT_ATOMS: atom_id res chain seq x y z
N MET A 1 -18.38 25.07 14.90
CA MET A 1 -18.04 24.68 13.50
C MET A 1 -17.16 23.44 13.36
N ALA A 2 -16.35 23.01 14.34
CA ALA A 2 -15.54 21.79 14.20
C ALA A 2 -16.31 20.50 14.57
N ALA A 3 -17.22 20.53 15.51
CA ALA A 3 -17.99 19.36 15.95
C ALA A 3 -18.97 18.82 14.89
N ASP A 4 -19.49 19.70 14.01
CA ASP A 4 -20.48 19.32 12.99
C ASP A 4 -19.86 18.63 11.75
N LYS A 5 -18.52 18.54 11.66
CA LYS A 5 -17.83 17.91 10.53
C LYS A 5 -17.67 16.38 10.69
N VAL A 6 -17.77 15.86 11.90
CA VAL A 6 -17.73 14.42 12.18
C VAL A 6 -19.15 13.90 12.34
N LEU A 7 -19.70 13.29 11.29
CA LEU A 7 -21.10 12.86 11.25
C LEU A 7 -21.38 11.70 12.22
N ARG A 8 -20.55 10.66 12.18
CA ARG A 8 -20.71 9.44 12.97
C ARG A 8 -19.53 8.49 12.85
N GLU A 9 -19.49 7.46 13.66
CA GLU A 9 -18.57 6.34 13.53
C GLU A 9 -19.03 5.40 12.40
N GLY A 10 -18.09 4.95 11.55
CA GLY A 10 -18.37 4.03 10.46
C GLY A 10 -17.94 2.59 10.80
N LEU A 11 -18.73 1.60 10.36
CA LEU A 11 -18.54 0.18 10.62
C LEU A 11 -18.03 -0.57 9.38
N THR A 12 -17.00 -1.42 9.56
CA THR A 12 -16.51 -2.38 8.58
C THR A 12 -17.06 -3.79 8.86
N PHE A 13 -16.72 -4.78 8.02
CA PHE A 13 -17.05 -6.18 8.30
C PHE A 13 -16.41 -6.71 9.58
N ASP A 14 -15.24 -6.17 9.96
CA ASP A 14 -14.50 -6.60 11.15
C ASP A 14 -15.04 -6.02 12.46
N ASP A 15 -15.90 -5.00 12.39
CA ASP A 15 -16.49 -4.34 13.57
C ASP A 15 -17.78 -5.01 14.07
N VAL A 16 -18.33 -5.97 13.32
CA VAL A 16 -19.63 -6.56 13.62
C VAL A 16 -19.65 -8.08 13.44
N LEU A 17 -20.51 -8.74 14.24
CA LEU A 17 -20.93 -10.13 14.02
C LEU A 17 -22.47 -10.20 13.95
N LEU A 18 -22.98 -11.22 13.28
CA LEU A 18 -24.42 -11.52 13.29
C LEU A 18 -24.78 -12.25 14.59
N VAL A 19 -25.90 -11.85 15.17
CA VAL A 19 -26.44 -12.51 16.36
C VAL A 19 -27.14 -13.81 15.93
N PRO A 20 -26.79 -14.97 16.51
CA PRO A 20 -27.51 -16.23 16.25
C PRO A 20 -28.96 -16.13 16.66
N GLY A 21 -29.86 -16.58 15.79
CA GLY A 21 -31.32 -16.61 16.04
C GLY A 21 -31.84 -18.02 16.28
N HIS A 22 -33.11 -18.10 16.66
CA HIS A 22 -33.83 -19.37 16.63
C HIS A 22 -33.96 -19.83 15.17
N SER A 23 -33.51 -21.05 14.86
CA SER A 23 -33.55 -21.57 13.50
C SER A 23 -34.41 -22.82 13.41
N SER A 24 -35.37 -22.81 12.49
CA SER A 24 -36.12 -23.99 12.02
C SER A 24 -35.62 -24.45 10.65
N VAL A 25 -34.55 -23.86 10.12
CA VAL A 25 -34.02 -24.10 8.77
C VAL A 25 -32.60 -24.67 8.88
N VAL A 26 -32.33 -25.73 8.12
CA VAL A 26 -30.97 -26.28 7.98
C VAL A 26 -30.30 -25.68 6.72
N PRO A 27 -28.96 -25.61 6.64
CA PRO A 27 -28.27 -25.00 5.51
C PRO A 27 -28.62 -25.56 4.11
N SER A 28 -29.07 -26.82 4.03
CA SER A 28 -29.55 -27.43 2.78
C SER A 28 -30.85 -26.83 2.24
N ASP A 29 -31.70 -26.33 3.14
CA ASP A 29 -33.05 -25.88 2.82
C ASP A 29 -33.12 -24.39 2.53
N VAL A 30 -31.98 -23.69 2.71
CA VAL A 30 -31.86 -22.25 2.48
C VAL A 30 -31.92 -21.93 0.98
N GLU A 31 -32.80 -20.98 0.61
CA GLU A 31 -32.90 -20.44 -0.75
C GLU A 31 -32.00 -19.19 -0.90
N THR A 32 -31.02 -19.29 -1.82
CA THR A 32 -30.07 -18.20 -2.08
C THR A 32 -30.45 -17.29 -3.25
N LYS A 33 -31.66 -17.50 -3.81
CA LYS A 33 -32.19 -16.69 -4.90
C LYS A 33 -32.41 -15.25 -4.46
N THR A 34 -32.02 -14.27 -5.30
CA THR A 34 -32.11 -12.85 -4.99
C THR A 34 -32.34 -12.00 -6.23
N ARG A 35 -32.73 -10.74 -6.02
CA ARG A 35 -32.85 -9.76 -7.10
C ARG A 35 -31.50 -9.12 -7.39
N LEU A 36 -31.14 -8.98 -8.67
CA LEU A 36 -29.98 -8.21 -9.14
C LEU A 36 -30.36 -6.78 -9.49
N THR A 37 -31.44 -6.63 -10.27
CA THR A 37 -32.01 -5.35 -10.68
C THR A 37 -33.53 -5.38 -10.45
N ARG A 38 -34.25 -4.40 -10.95
CA ARG A 38 -35.72 -4.42 -10.84
C ARG A 38 -36.35 -5.63 -11.51
N ARG A 39 -35.79 -6.13 -12.63
CA ARG A 39 -36.37 -7.19 -13.47
C ARG A 39 -35.54 -8.48 -13.51
N LEU A 40 -34.23 -8.40 -13.18
CA LEU A 40 -33.34 -9.56 -13.18
C LEU A 40 -33.18 -10.16 -11.81
N SER A 41 -33.12 -11.48 -11.74
CA SER A 41 -32.84 -12.24 -10.52
C SER A 41 -31.71 -13.23 -10.76
N LEU A 42 -30.97 -13.54 -9.70
CA LEU A 42 -29.89 -14.53 -9.68
C LEU A 42 -30.25 -15.68 -8.74
N ASN A 43 -29.70 -16.85 -8.98
CA ASN A 43 -29.89 -18.03 -8.12
C ASN A 43 -28.89 -18.07 -6.94
N ILE A 44 -27.77 -17.33 -7.05
CA ILE A 44 -26.87 -17.04 -5.94
C ILE A 44 -26.54 -15.54 -5.93
N PRO A 45 -26.28 -14.91 -4.76
CA PRO A 45 -26.10 -13.46 -4.65
C PRO A 45 -24.69 -12.97 -5.04
N ILE A 46 -24.04 -13.54 -6.06
CA ILE A 46 -22.63 -13.28 -6.37
C ILE A 46 -22.47 -12.78 -7.81
N LEU A 47 -21.71 -11.67 -7.96
CA LEU A 47 -21.25 -11.13 -9.23
C LEU A 47 -19.72 -11.19 -9.30
N SER A 48 -19.13 -11.50 -10.48
CA SER A 48 -17.72 -11.24 -10.71
C SER A 48 -17.49 -9.82 -11.25
N ALA A 49 -16.49 -9.13 -10.70
CA ALA A 49 -16.22 -7.72 -10.98
C ALA A 49 -15.75 -7.49 -12.41
N GLY A 50 -16.15 -6.33 -12.99
CA GLY A 50 -15.76 -5.90 -14.33
C GLY A 50 -14.31 -5.39 -14.39
N MET A 51 -13.36 -6.24 -14.05
CA MET A 51 -11.92 -5.96 -14.01
C MET A 51 -11.19 -6.85 -15.02
N ASP A 52 -10.17 -6.31 -15.68
CA ASP A 52 -9.42 -6.97 -16.75
C ASP A 52 -8.61 -8.22 -16.30
N THR A 53 -8.39 -8.37 -15.01
CA THR A 53 -7.79 -9.56 -14.40
C THR A 53 -8.82 -10.48 -13.72
N VAL A 54 -10.12 -10.19 -13.88
CA VAL A 54 -11.19 -10.97 -13.23
C VAL A 54 -12.19 -11.55 -14.23
N THR A 55 -12.81 -10.73 -15.10
CA THR A 55 -13.98 -11.19 -15.87
C THR A 55 -13.89 -10.92 -17.36
N GLU A 56 -13.70 -11.99 -18.11
CA GLU A 56 -13.99 -12.13 -19.53
C GLU A 56 -15.01 -13.28 -19.72
N SER A 57 -15.27 -13.71 -20.95
CA SER A 57 -16.30 -14.72 -21.27
C SER A 57 -16.14 -16.03 -20.50
N ARG A 58 -14.90 -16.53 -20.27
CA ARG A 58 -14.68 -17.77 -19.51
C ARG A 58 -15.22 -17.67 -18.08
N MET A 59 -14.86 -16.59 -17.37
CA MET A 59 -15.34 -16.30 -16.03
C MET A 59 -16.84 -16.06 -16.01
N ALA A 60 -17.37 -15.27 -16.96
CA ALA A 60 -18.79 -14.96 -17.01
C ALA A 60 -19.65 -16.22 -17.26
N ILE A 61 -19.20 -17.12 -18.16
CA ILE A 61 -19.87 -18.41 -18.40
C ILE A 61 -19.87 -19.28 -17.12
N ALA A 62 -18.71 -19.39 -16.47
CA ALA A 62 -18.59 -20.20 -15.26
C ALA A 62 -19.45 -19.64 -14.12
N MET A 63 -19.45 -18.32 -13.91
CA MET A 63 -20.26 -17.65 -12.90
C MET A 63 -21.76 -17.83 -13.14
N ALA A 64 -22.21 -17.66 -14.41
CA ALA A 64 -23.62 -17.85 -14.75
C ALA A 64 -24.06 -19.31 -14.58
N ARG A 65 -23.18 -20.28 -14.83
CA ARG A 65 -23.45 -21.72 -14.57
C ARG A 65 -23.67 -22.05 -13.10
N GLU A 66 -22.94 -21.36 -12.22
CA GLU A 66 -23.15 -21.51 -10.77
C GLU A 66 -24.37 -20.75 -10.25
N GLY A 67 -25.00 -19.91 -11.09
CA GLY A 67 -26.22 -19.18 -10.75
C GLY A 67 -26.03 -17.70 -10.44
N GLY A 68 -24.81 -17.18 -10.55
CA GLY A 68 -24.47 -15.77 -10.48
C GLY A 68 -24.45 -15.05 -11.83
N ILE A 69 -23.69 -13.96 -11.96
CA ILE A 69 -23.50 -13.24 -13.21
C ILE A 69 -22.09 -12.65 -13.30
N GLY A 70 -21.46 -12.70 -14.49
CA GLY A 70 -20.19 -12.06 -14.74
C GLY A 70 -20.37 -10.69 -15.39
N VAL A 71 -19.56 -9.71 -14.97
CA VAL A 71 -19.50 -8.38 -15.58
C VAL A 71 -18.26 -8.31 -16.49
N ILE A 72 -18.45 -8.35 -17.81
CA ILE A 72 -17.34 -8.21 -18.78
C ILE A 72 -16.74 -6.82 -18.65
N HIS A 73 -15.43 -6.73 -18.50
CA HIS A 73 -14.72 -5.47 -18.32
C HIS A 73 -14.66 -4.64 -19.63
N LYS A 74 -14.45 -3.34 -19.50
CA LYS A 74 -14.41 -2.39 -20.64
C LYS A 74 -13.00 -2.08 -21.17
N ASN A 75 -11.93 -2.57 -20.53
CA ASN A 75 -10.53 -2.33 -20.94
C ASN A 75 -10.19 -3.13 -22.20
N MET A 76 -10.96 -2.92 -23.24
CA MET A 76 -10.80 -3.52 -24.58
C MET A 76 -11.61 -2.71 -25.61
N ALA A 77 -11.33 -2.94 -26.90
CA ALA A 77 -12.09 -2.34 -27.99
C ALA A 77 -13.58 -2.72 -27.92
N ILE A 78 -14.46 -1.87 -28.44
CA ILE A 78 -15.93 -2.06 -28.40
C ILE A 78 -16.32 -3.41 -29.00
N ASP A 79 -15.83 -3.72 -30.22
CA ASP A 79 -16.13 -4.98 -30.90
C ASP A 79 -15.61 -6.21 -30.13
N ALA A 80 -14.47 -6.09 -29.48
CA ALA A 80 -13.91 -7.17 -28.65
C ALA A 80 -14.81 -7.45 -27.44
N GLN A 81 -15.27 -6.40 -26.74
CA GLN A 81 -16.18 -6.56 -25.59
C GLN A 81 -17.53 -7.14 -26.02
N ALA A 82 -18.11 -6.66 -27.12
CA ALA A 82 -19.33 -7.23 -27.70
C ALA A 82 -19.14 -8.70 -28.10
N GLY A 83 -17.96 -9.06 -28.64
CA GLY A 83 -17.57 -10.43 -28.93
C GLY A 83 -17.49 -11.32 -27.68
N GLU A 84 -17.01 -10.80 -26.55
CA GLU A 84 -17.00 -11.53 -25.28
C GLU A 84 -18.43 -11.79 -24.77
N VAL A 85 -19.33 -10.81 -24.87
CA VAL A 85 -20.77 -10.97 -24.56
C VAL A 85 -21.41 -12.04 -25.44
N ASP A 86 -21.19 -11.99 -26.76
CA ASP A 86 -21.72 -12.94 -27.73
C ASP A 86 -21.25 -14.38 -27.42
N LYS A 87 -19.98 -14.57 -27.03
CA LYS A 87 -19.47 -15.89 -26.59
C LYS A 87 -20.23 -16.44 -25.37
N VAL A 88 -20.60 -15.59 -24.40
CA VAL A 88 -21.40 -16.02 -23.24
C VAL A 88 -22.80 -16.42 -23.72
N LYS A 89 -23.45 -15.56 -24.51
CA LYS A 89 -24.82 -15.81 -25.02
C LYS A 89 -24.94 -17.07 -25.87
N ARG A 90 -23.89 -17.43 -26.59
CA ARG A 90 -23.85 -18.67 -27.40
C ARG A 90 -23.39 -19.92 -26.63
N SER A 91 -22.81 -19.76 -25.44
CA SER A 91 -22.22 -20.88 -24.70
C SER A 91 -23.24 -21.92 -24.24
N GLU A 92 -24.45 -21.50 -23.92
CA GLU A 92 -25.58 -22.38 -23.59
C GLU A 92 -26.88 -21.78 -24.13
N ASN A 93 -27.53 -22.63 -24.93
CA ASN A 93 -28.89 -22.39 -25.38
C ASN A 93 -29.72 -23.58 -24.94
N GLY A 94 -30.79 -23.40 -24.19
CA GLY A 94 -31.73 -24.45 -23.88
C GLY A 94 -32.43 -24.96 -25.18
N VAL A 95 -32.93 -23.99 -25.93
CA VAL A 95 -33.43 -24.11 -27.28
C VAL A 95 -32.79 -23.03 -28.10
N ILE A 96 -32.05 -23.38 -29.13
CA ILE A 96 -31.48 -22.39 -30.08
C ILE A 96 -32.64 -21.88 -30.92
N LEU A 97 -33.19 -20.70 -30.57
CA LEU A 97 -34.38 -20.12 -31.23
C LEU A 97 -34.10 -19.53 -32.61
N ASP A 98 -32.85 -19.35 -32.99
CA ASP A 98 -32.45 -18.83 -34.30
C ASP A 98 -31.21 -19.62 -34.77
N PRO A 99 -31.38 -20.87 -35.15
CA PRO A 99 -30.26 -21.73 -35.51
C PRO A 99 -29.64 -21.27 -36.83
N ILE A 100 -28.30 -21.31 -36.87
CA ILE A 100 -27.55 -21.13 -38.11
C ILE A 100 -28.00 -22.23 -39.08
N PHE A 101 -28.36 -21.82 -40.28
CA PHE A 101 -28.81 -22.73 -41.35
C PHE A 101 -28.08 -22.45 -42.66
N LEU A 102 -28.10 -23.38 -43.56
CA LEU A 102 -27.63 -23.26 -44.94
C LEU A 102 -28.78 -23.63 -45.90
N THR A 103 -28.63 -23.24 -47.14
CA THR A 103 -29.57 -23.62 -48.22
C THR A 103 -28.98 -24.80 -49.02
N ARG A 104 -29.81 -25.44 -49.85
CA ARG A 104 -29.41 -26.60 -50.68
C ARG A 104 -28.28 -26.29 -51.67
N ASP A 105 -28.13 -25.03 -52.02
CA ASP A 105 -27.16 -24.57 -53.04
C ASP A 105 -25.73 -24.48 -52.52
N HIS A 106 -25.54 -24.62 -51.22
CA HIS A 106 -24.24 -24.67 -50.61
C HIS A 106 -23.57 -26.02 -50.74
N THR A 107 -22.25 -26.04 -50.56
CA THR A 107 -21.42 -27.22 -50.65
C THR A 107 -21.09 -27.80 -49.25
N ILE A 108 -20.56 -29.01 -49.22
CA ILE A 108 -20.03 -29.63 -47.98
C ILE A 108 -18.90 -28.77 -47.39
N ARG A 109 -18.08 -28.13 -48.22
CA ARG A 109 -17.03 -27.16 -47.82
C ARG A 109 -17.65 -26.03 -47.02
N ASP A 110 -18.71 -25.38 -47.51
CA ASP A 110 -19.43 -24.32 -46.85
C ASP A 110 -19.94 -24.74 -45.44
N ALA A 111 -20.48 -25.96 -45.37
CA ALA A 111 -20.98 -26.54 -44.14
C ALA A 111 -19.84 -26.77 -43.12
N LEU A 112 -18.70 -27.27 -43.56
CA LEU A 112 -17.52 -27.49 -42.70
C LEU A 112 -16.92 -26.17 -42.25
N GLU A 113 -16.82 -25.15 -43.11
CA GLU A 113 -16.37 -23.81 -42.74
C GLU A 113 -17.32 -23.19 -41.71
N MET A 114 -18.62 -23.31 -41.91
CA MET A 114 -19.64 -22.86 -40.99
C MET A 114 -19.54 -23.60 -39.64
N MET A 115 -19.40 -24.92 -39.65
CA MET A 115 -19.21 -25.72 -38.46
C MET A 115 -17.92 -25.35 -37.68
N ALA A 116 -16.82 -25.10 -38.40
CA ALA A 116 -15.55 -24.67 -37.81
C ALA A 116 -15.65 -23.25 -37.22
N LYS A 117 -16.17 -22.30 -37.98
CA LYS A 117 -16.34 -20.89 -37.57
C LYS A 117 -17.19 -20.77 -36.31
N TYR A 118 -18.28 -21.48 -36.22
CA TYR A 118 -19.22 -21.39 -35.10
C TYR A 118 -19.04 -22.54 -34.07
N ARG A 119 -18.08 -23.44 -34.28
CA ARG A 119 -17.78 -24.58 -33.40
C ARG A 119 -19.02 -25.48 -33.16
N ILE A 120 -19.84 -25.64 -34.18
CA ILE A 120 -21.04 -26.47 -34.15
C ILE A 120 -20.79 -27.78 -34.92
N SER A 121 -21.52 -28.84 -34.58
CA SER A 121 -21.31 -30.16 -35.15
C SER A 121 -22.43 -30.56 -36.14
N GLY A 122 -23.22 -29.60 -36.63
CA GLY A 122 -24.22 -29.81 -37.65
C GLY A 122 -25.12 -28.61 -37.82
N VAL A 123 -25.66 -28.47 -39.04
CA VAL A 123 -26.36 -27.30 -39.53
C VAL A 123 -27.69 -27.77 -40.20
N PRO A 124 -28.86 -27.24 -39.78
CA PRO A 124 -30.10 -27.39 -40.52
C PRO A 124 -30.02 -26.84 -41.94
N ILE A 125 -30.66 -27.48 -42.89
CA ILE A 125 -30.73 -27.02 -44.26
C ILE A 125 -32.17 -26.60 -44.55
N VAL A 126 -32.33 -25.42 -45.17
CA VAL A 126 -33.63 -24.85 -45.40
C VAL A 126 -33.83 -24.43 -46.88
N GLU A 127 -35.09 -24.39 -47.31
CA GLU A 127 -35.51 -23.76 -48.55
C GLU A 127 -36.41 -22.59 -48.17
N GLY A 128 -35.93 -21.40 -48.36
CA GLY A 128 -36.54 -20.23 -47.75
C GLY A 128 -36.47 -20.31 -46.23
N ALA A 129 -37.60 -20.52 -45.57
CA ALA A 129 -37.65 -20.74 -44.09
C ALA A 129 -38.05 -22.22 -43.75
N ARG A 130 -38.40 -23.05 -44.74
CA ARG A 130 -38.84 -24.40 -44.54
C ARG A 130 -37.67 -25.35 -44.36
N LEU A 131 -37.68 -26.12 -43.31
CA LEU A 131 -36.66 -27.17 -43.03
C LEU A 131 -36.78 -28.29 -44.09
N ILE A 132 -35.69 -28.62 -44.78
CA ILE A 132 -35.61 -29.66 -45.78
C ILE A 132 -34.62 -30.77 -45.45
N GLY A 133 -33.67 -30.51 -44.51
CA GLY A 133 -32.69 -31.49 -44.09
C GLY A 133 -31.83 -31.02 -42.97
N ILE A 134 -30.91 -31.85 -42.57
CA ILE A 134 -29.83 -31.50 -41.62
C ILE A 134 -28.54 -32.17 -42.07
N ILE A 135 -27.39 -31.44 -41.93
CA ILE A 135 -26.08 -32.01 -42.14
C ILE A 135 -25.29 -32.00 -40.85
N THR A 136 -24.59 -33.05 -40.54
CA THR A 136 -23.84 -33.21 -39.29
C THR A 136 -22.40 -33.68 -39.53
N ASN A 137 -21.51 -33.57 -38.56
CA ASN A 137 -20.17 -34.15 -38.68
C ASN A 137 -20.14 -35.63 -39.02
N ARG A 138 -21.23 -36.35 -38.72
CA ARG A 138 -21.36 -37.79 -39.08
C ARG A 138 -21.51 -37.97 -40.56
N ASP A 139 -22.29 -37.07 -41.21
CA ASP A 139 -22.60 -37.15 -42.63
C ASP A 139 -21.39 -36.77 -43.50
N VAL A 140 -20.52 -35.90 -43.02
CA VAL A 140 -19.35 -35.40 -43.77
C VAL A 140 -18.01 -36.02 -43.36
N ARG A 141 -18.02 -36.95 -42.38
CA ARG A 141 -16.78 -37.47 -41.77
C ARG A 141 -15.86 -38.21 -42.71
N PHE A 142 -16.42 -38.88 -43.72
CA PHE A 142 -15.71 -39.73 -44.71
C PHE A 142 -15.90 -39.21 -46.13
N GLU A 143 -16.40 -37.97 -46.31
CA GLU A 143 -16.63 -37.43 -47.64
C GLU A 143 -15.32 -36.79 -48.16
N GLU A 144 -14.90 -37.25 -49.33
CA GLU A 144 -13.68 -36.77 -49.97
C GLU A 144 -13.97 -35.58 -50.96
N ASP A 145 -15.17 -35.56 -51.55
CA ASP A 145 -15.60 -34.48 -52.46
C ASP A 145 -16.30 -33.36 -51.66
N LEU A 146 -15.53 -32.39 -51.25
CA LEU A 146 -16.03 -31.26 -50.45
C LEU A 146 -16.84 -30.23 -51.26
N ASP A 147 -16.79 -30.25 -52.59
CA ASP A 147 -17.53 -29.37 -53.49
C ASP A 147 -18.89 -29.95 -53.86
N ARG A 148 -19.22 -31.14 -53.40
CA ARG A 148 -20.51 -31.80 -53.50
C ARG A 148 -21.65 -30.96 -52.87
N PRO A 149 -22.81 -30.75 -53.57
CA PRO A 149 -23.96 -30.03 -53.06
C PRO A 149 -24.51 -30.63 -51.77
N LEU A 150 -24.93 -29.77 -50.79
CA LEU A 150 -25.55 -30.25 -49.55
C LEU A 150 -26.80 -31.08 -49.75
N ASP A 151 -27.52 -30.83 -50.85
CA ASP A 151 -28.72 -31.56 -51.22
C ASP A 151 -28.52 -33.08 -51.36
N GLU A 152 -27.34 -33.49 -51.76
CA GLU A 152 -26.96 -34.89 -51.91
C GLU A 152 -26.36 -35.54 -50.67
N ALA A 153 -25.87 -34.75 -49.72
CA ALA A 153 -25.16 -35.22 -48.52
C ALA A 153 -26.00 -35.12 -47.26
N MET A 154 -27.03 -34.26 -47.24
CA MET A 154 -27.83 -34.03 -46.03
C MET A 154 -28.79 -35.18 -45.72
N THR A 155 -29.09 -35.37 -44.42
CA THR A 155 -30.15 -36.26 -43.98
C THR A 155 -31.52 -35.65 -44.28
N ARG A 156 -32.29 -36.22 -45.22
CA ARG A 156 -33.68 -35.84 -45.60
C ARG A 156 -34.69 -36.86 -45.11
N GLU A 157 -34.48 -38.13 -45.51
CA GLU A 157 -35.37 -39.20 -45.15
C GLU A 157 -35.23 -39.57 -43.67
N GLY A 158 -36.37 -39.68 -42.98
CA GLY A 158 -36.37 -39.97 -41.58
C GLY A 158 -35.96 -38.80 -40.69
N LEU A 159 -35.95 -37.54 -41.22
CA LEU A 159 -35.69 -36.31 -40.47
C LEU A 159 -36.66 -36.19 -39.29
N VAL A 160 -36.10 -36.23 -38.08
CA VAL A 160 -36.86 -36.14 -36.81
C VAL A 160 -36.96 -34.72 -36.42
N THR A 161 -38.15 -34.21 -36.24
CA THR A 161 -38.46 -32.85 -35.78
C THR A 161 -39.40 -32.88 -34.57
N ALA A 162 -39.51 -31.75 -33.86
CA ALA A 162 -40.50 -31.55 -32.79
C ALA A 162 -41.18 -30.17 -32.93
N PRO A 163 -42.39 -29.98 -32.40
CA PRO A 163 -43.07 -28.70 -32.43
C PRO A 163 -42.36 -27.65 -31.54
N VAL A 164 -42.60 -26.41 -31.87
CA VAL A 164 -42.16 -25.27 -31.00
C VAL A 164 -42.84 -25.42 -29.64
N GLY A 165 -42.05 -25.22 -28.58
CA GLY A 165 -42.52 -25.39 -27.17
C GLY A 165 -42.18 -26.79 -26.56
N THR A 166 -41.58 -27.68 -27.34
CA THR A 166 -41.07 -28.96 -26.80
C THR A 166 -40.09 -28.70 -25.67
N THR A 167 -40.30 -29.29 -24.52
CA THR A 167 -39.42 -29.19 -23.37
C THR A 167 -38.11 -29.96 -23.53
N LEU A 168 -37.05 -29.61 -22.81
CA LEU A 168 -35.79 -30.34 -22.83
C LEU A 168 -35.94 -31.81 -22.40
N ALA A 169 -36.90 -32.09 -21.51
CA ALA A 169 -37.21 -33.44 -21.05
C ALA A 169 -37.85 -34.30 -22.17
N GLU A 170 -38.81 -33.76 -22.88
CA GLU A 170 -39.44 -34.39 -24.05
C GLU A 170 -38.43 -34.55 -25.20
N ALA A 171 -37.66 -33.48 -25.47
CA ALA A 171 -36.60 -33.55 -26.47
C ALA A 171 -35.58 -34.66 -26.16
N LYS A 172 -35.18 -34.85 -24.92
CA LYS A 172 -34.30 -35.94 -24.47
C LYS A 172 -34.90 -37.31 -24.78
N GLN A 173 -36.20 -37.50 -24.51
CA GLN A 173 -36.88 -38.77 -24.80
C GLN A 173 -36.93 -39.06 -26.32
N ILE A 174 -37.25 -38.05 -27.11
CA ILE A 174 -37.30 -38.13 -28.59
C ILE A 174 -35.91 -38.50 -29.10
N MET A 175 -34.87 -37.72 -28.68
CA MET A 175 -33.51 -37.93 -29.13
C MET A 175 -32.95 -39.30 -28.72
N ALA A 176 -33.24 -39.75 -27.50
CA ALA A 176 -32.83 -41.08 -27.05
C ALA A 176 -33.49 -42.23 -27.85
N ARG A 177 -34.81 -42.15 -28.09
CA ARG A 177 -35.57 -43.16 -28.88
C ARG A 177 -35.08 -43.21 -30.32
N ARG A 178 -34.80 -42.07 -30.92
CA ARG A 178 -34.39 -41.93 -32.35
C ARG A 178 -32.88 -42.01 -32.56
N ARG A 179 -32.08 -42.04 -31.48
CA ARG A 179 -30.60 -42.05 -31.47
C ARG A 179 -29.99 -40.89 -32.26
N ILE A 180 -30.57 -39.71 -32.14
CA ILE A 180 -30.11 -38.46 -32.75
C ILE A 180 -29.52 -37.55 -31.74
N GLU A 181 -28.59 -36.63 -32.16
CA GLU A 181 -27.90 -35.68 -31.29
C GLU A 181 -28.46 -34.25 -31.46
N LYS A 182 -29.30 -34.04 -32.46
CA LYS A 182 -29.90 -32.76 -32.82
C LYS A 182 -31.36 -32.92 -33.17
N LEU A 183 -32.19 -32.03 -32.64
CA LEU A 183 -33.64 -32.08 -32.85
C LEU A 183 -34.07 -30.67 -33.31
N PRO A 184 -34.31 -30.48 -34.61
CA PRO A 184 -34.90 -29.25 -35.13
C PRO A 184 -36.34 -29.06 -34.64
N LEU A 185 -36.67 -27.82 -34.26
CA LEU A 185 -38.01 -27.42 -33.91
C LEU A 185 -38.68 -26.71 -35.08
N VAL A 186 -39.87 -27.11 -35.42
CA VAL A 186 -40.62 -26.56 -36.55
C VAL A 186 -42.00 -26.05 -36.12
N ASP A 187 -42.55 -25.07 -36.84
CA ASP A 187 -43.93 -24.65 -36.70
C ASP A 187 -44.86 -25.54 -37.58
N ASP A 188 -46.17 -25.28 -37.53
CA ASP A 188 -47.19 -26.01 -38.27
C ASP A 188 -46.98 -25.97 -39.81
N ASN A 189 -46.20 -24.97 -40.32
CA ASN A 189 -45.82 -24.87 -41.74
C ASN A 189 -44.47 -25.47 -42.04
N TYR A 190 -43.92 -26.27 -41.12
CA TYR A 190 -42.62 -26.91 -41.20
C TYR A 190 -41.43 -25.91 -41.36
N ARG A 191 -41.61 -24.68 -40.87
CA ARG A 191 -40.56 -23.65 -40.86
C ARG A 191 -39.64 -23.86 -39.62
N LEU A 192 -38.35 -23.81 -39.87
CA LEU A 192 -37.37 -23.92 -38.81
C LEU A 192 -37.53 -22.75 -37.79
N ARG A 193 -37.74 -23.06 -36.52
CA ARG A 193 -37.94 -22.11 -35.41
C ARG A 193 -36.94 -22.32 -34.26
N GLY A 194 -36.25 -23.43 -34.23
CA GLY A 194 -35.27 -23.72 -33.21
C GLY A 194 -34.51 -25.00 -33.44
N LEU A 195 -33.50 -25.23 -32.62
CA LEU A 195 -32.73 -26.48 -32.62
C LEU A 195 -32.40 -26.84 -31.15
N ILE A 196 -32.57 -28.07 -30.76
CA ILE A 196 -32.10 -28.61 -29.47
C ILE A 196 -31.01 -29.62 -29.76
N THR A 197 -29.89 -29.56 -29.01
CA THR A 197 -28.81 -30.52 -29.11
C THR A 197 -28.67 -31.36 -27.84
N ILE A 198 -28.09 -32.57 -27.94
CA ILE A 198 -27.82 -33.40 -26.75
C ILE A 198 -26.90 -32.68 -25.75
N LYS A 199 -25.93 -31.88 -26.27
CA LYS A 199 -25.01 -31.11 -25.45
C LYS A 199 -25.73 -30.06 -24.59
N ASP A 200 -26.79 -29.43 -25.11
CA ASP A 200 -27.57 -28.45 -24.36
C ASP A 200 -28.35 -29.13 -23.22
N ILE A 201 -28.87 -30.34 -23.47
CA ILE A 201 -29.53 -31.15 -22.44
C ILE A 201 -28.55 -31.59 -21.36
N GLU A 202 -27.35 -32.08 -21.74
CA GLU A 202 -26.31 -32.47 -20.81
C GLU A 202 -25.83 -31.31 -19.95
N LYS A 203 -25.63 -30.14 -20.56
CA LYS A 203 -25.26 -28.91 -19.84
C LYS A 203 -26.36 -28.50 -18.85
N ALA A 204 -27.63 -28.52 -19.28
CA ALA A 204 -28.74 -28.17 -18.39
C ALA A 204 -28.84 -29.12 -17.17
N GLN A 205 -28.49 -30.43 -17.34
CA GLN A 205 -28.43 -31.39 -16.25
C GLN A 205 -27.21 -31.19 -15.35
N LYS A 206 -26.07 -30.83 -15.92
CA LYS A 206 -24.83 -30.61 -15.18
C LYS A 206 -24.87 -29.30 -14.36
N PHE A 207 -25.55 -28.27 -14.85
CA PHE A 207 -25.62 -26.96 -14.21
C PHE A 207 -27.08 -26.52 -13.95
N PRO A 208 -27.78 -27.21 -13.01
CA PRO A 208 -29.21 -26.95 -12.76
C PRO A 208 -29.49 -25.56 -12.21
N ASN A 209 -28.50 -24.97 -11.53
CA ASN A 209 -28.62 -23.65 -10.91
C ASN A 209 -28.24 -22.47 -11.85
N SER A 210 -27.97 -22.73 -13.15
CA SER A 210 -27.53 -21.67 -14.05
C SER A 210 -28.50 -20.48 -14.10
N ALA A 211 -27.93 -19.28 -14.04
CA ALA A 211 -28.66 -18.03 -14.25
C ALA A 211 -28.90 -17.80 -15.74
N LYS A 212 -30.15 -17.84 -16.18
CA LYS A 212 -30.56 -17.77 -17.58
C LYS A 212 -31.61 -16.72 -17.85
N ASP A 213 -31.57 -16.17 -19.08
CA ASP A 213 -32.60 -15.26 -19.59
C ASP A 213 -33.87 -16.03 -19.99
N GLY A 214 -34.90 -15.29 -20.39
CA GLY A 214 -36.19 -15.88 -20.85
C GLY A 214 -36.07 -16.77 -22.11
N LYS A 215 -34.93 -16.72 -22.81
CA LYS A 215 -34.60 -17.55 -23.97
C LYS A 215 -33.72 -18.77 -23.62
N GLY A 216 -33.44 -18.96 -22.34
CA GLY A 216 -32.59 -20.06 -21.82
C GLY A 216 -31.10 -19.88 -22.03
N ARG A 217 -30.62 -18.70 -22.41
CA ARG A 217 -29.21 -18.35 -22.56
C ARG A 217 -28.66 -17.84 -21.22
N LEU A 218 -27.35 -18.04 -20.98
CA LEU A 218 -26.70 -17.56 -19.78
C LEU A 218 -26.82 -16.03 -19.63
N LEU A 219 -27.05 -15.57 -18.41
CA LEU A 219 -27.03 -14.15 -18.08
C LEU A 219 -25.60 -13.60 -18.14
N VAL A 220 -25.46 -12.41 -18.68
CA VAL A 220 -24.19 -11.65 -18.74
C VAL A 220 -24.42 -10.17 -18.58
N ALA A 221 -23.56 -9.51 -17.79
CA ALA A 221 -23.48 -8.06 -17.69
C ALA A 221 -22.19 -7.56 -18.34
N ALA A 222 -22.16 -6.28 -18.73
CA ALA A 222 -20.97 -5.67 -19.28
C ALA A 222 -20.77 -4.26 -18.74
N ALA A 223 -19.50 -3.92 -18.40
CA ALA A 223 -19.12 -2.62 -17.89
C ALA A 223 -19.03 -1.59 -19.00
N ILE A 224 -19.51 -0.37 -18.72
CA ILE A 224 -19.35 0.82 -19.54
C ILE A 224 -18.81 1.96 -18.67
N GLY A 225 -18.17 2.96 -19.30
CA GLY A 225 -17.69 4.17 -18.63
C GLY A 225 -18.56 5.39 -18.90
N VAL A 226 -18.08 6.56 -18.48
CA VAL A 226 -18.69 7.88 -18.75
C VAL A 226 -18.05 8.58 -19.94
N GLY A 227 -17.06 7.98 -20.59
CA GLY A 227 -16.34 8.52 -21.74
C GLY A 227 -17.22 8.84 -22.93
N HIS A 228 -16.64 9.42 -23.96
CA HIS A 228 -17.33 9.83 -25.18
C HIS A 228 -17.91 8.63 -25.96
N ASP A 229 -17.34 7.44 -25.83
CA ASP A 229 -17.75 6.19 -26.49
C ASP A 229 -18.93 5.47 -25.81
N LYS A 230 -19.45 5.98 -24.69
CA LYS A 230 -20.45 5.29 -23.85
C LYS A 230 -21.70 4.79 -24.57
N LEU A 231 -22.27 5.60 -25.47
CA LEU A 231 -23.48 5.22 -26.20
C LEU A 231 -23.21 4.24 -27.36
N GLU A 232 -22.09 4.38 -28.03
CA GLU A 232 -21.64 3.47 -29.10
C GLU A 232 -21.35 2.08 -28.50
N ARG A 233 -20.60 2.05 -27.40
CA ARG A 233 -20.30 0.83 -26.65
C ARG A 233 -21.57 0.16 -26.11
N ALA A 234 -22.47 0.93 -25.50
CA ALA A 234 -23.77 0.42 -25.04
C ALA A 234 -24.58 -0.20 -26.18
N GLN A 235 -24.62 0.46 -27.36
CA GLN A 235 -25.34 -0.07 -28.56
C GLN A 235 -24.75 -1.42 -28.99
N ALA A 236 -23.42 -1.53 -29.14
CA ALA A 236 -22.77 -2.77 -29.54
C ALA A 236 -23.03 -3.91 -28.55
N LEU A 237 -23.03 -3.62 -27.22
CA LEU A 237 -23.32 -4.60 -26.18
C LEU A 237 -24.79 -5.04 -26.19
N VAL A 238 -25.71 -4.12 -26.43
CA VAL A 238 -27.16 -4.42 -26.58
C VAL A 238 -27.40 -5.30 -27.82
N ASP A 239 -26.76 -4.98 -28.92
CA ASP A 239 -26.85 -5.77 -30.17
C ASP A 239 -26.26 -7.19 -29.96
N ALA A 240 -25.22 -7.34 -29.13
CA ALA A 240 -24.69 -8.63 -28.74
C ALA A 240 -25.58 -9.38 -27.73
N GLY A 241 -26.64 -8.75 -27.23
CA GLY A 241 -27.65 -9.34 -26.35
C GLY A 241 -27.29 -9.35 -24.87
N VAL A 242 -26.55 -8.35 -24.38
CA VAL A 242 -26.27 -8.17 -22.95
C VAL A 242 -27.57 -8.03 -22.15
N ASP A 243 -27.64 -8.65 -20.97
CA ASP A 243 -28.83 -8.59 -20.11
C ASP A 243 -28.83 -7.36 -19.22
N CYS A 244 -27.63 -6.85 -18.86
CA CYS A 244 -27.48 -5.72 -17.96
C CYS A 244 -26.21 -4.93 -18.29
N LEU A 245 -26.31 -3.62 -18.35
CA LEU A 245 -25.19 -2.70 -18.43
C LEU A 245 -24.76 -2.28 -17.01
N VAL A 246 -23.44 -2.10 -16.80
CA VAL A 246 -22.88 -1.64 -15.53
C VAL A 246 -22.08 -0.36 -15.79
N LEU A 247 -22.66 0.80 -15.41
CA LEU A 247 -21.94 2.06 -15.42
C LEU A 247 -21.01 2.11 -14.20
N ASP A 248 -19.73 1.83 -14.44
CA ASP A 248 -18.74 1.58 -13.39
C ASP A 248 -17.77 2.76 -13.25
N THR A 249 -17.89 3.52 -12.15
CA THR A 249 -17.09 4.71 -11.86
C THR A 249 -16.58 4.71 -10.43
N ALA A 250 -15.49 5.45 -10.16
CA ALA A 250 -14.95 5.60 -8.82
C ALA A 250 -15.90 6.42 -7.91
N HIS A 251 -16.64 7.38 -8.51
CA HIS A 251 -17.57 8.26 -7.79
C HIS A 251 -18.87 8.45 -8.57
N GLY A 252 -19.86 7.62 -8.23
CA GLY A 252 -21.18 7.61 -8.90
C GLY A 252 -22.05 8.85 -8.66
N HIS A 253 -21.83 9.58 -7.56
CA HIS A 253 -22.56 10.80 -7.24
C HIS A 253 -21.93 12.05 -7.88
N SER A 254 -21.55 11.96 -9.15
CA SER A 254 -21.04 13.08 -9.93
C SER A 254 -21.99 13.46 -11.06
N LYS A 255 -21.96 14.73 -11.47
CA LYS A 255 -22.84 15.27 -12.52
C LYS A 255 -22.75 14.43 -13.81
N ASN A 256 -21.53 14.13 -14.27
CA ASN A 256 -21.31 13.37 -15.50
C ASN A 256 -21.87 11.95 -15.44
N VAL A 257 -21.83 11.31 -14.28
CA VAL A 257 -22.40 9.96 -14.09
C VAL A 257 -23.92 10.01 -14.10
N LEU A 258 -24.52 10.98 -13.41
CA LEU A 258 -26.00 11.14 -13.39
C LEU A 258 -26.54 11.46 -14.79
N GLU A 259 -25.88 12.32 -15.55
CA GLU A 259 -26.21 12.60 -16.95
C GLU A 259 -26.05 11.34 -17.83
N ALA A 260 -24.96 10.58 -17.68
CA ALA A 260 -24.75 9.34 -18.43
C ALA A 260 -25.82 8.28 -18.14
N VAL A 261 -26.27 8.12 -16.87
CA VAL A 261 -27.38 7.24 -16.51
C VAL A 261 -28.64 7.64 -17.28
N GLY A 262 -28.98 8.94 -17.27
CA GLY A 262 -30.15 9.46 -17.99
C GLY A 262 -30.06 9.24 -19.50
N GLU A 263 -28.93 9.54 -20.13
CA GLU A 263 -28.67 9.33 -21.56
C GLU A 263 -28.85 7.86 -21.97
N ILE A 264 -28.25 6.94 -21.20
CA ILE A 264 -28.31 5.49 -21.49
C ILE A 264 -29.74 4.99 -21.32
N LYS A 265 -30.45 5.35 -20.24
CA LYS A 265 -31.83 4.91 -20.01
C LYS A 265 -32.81 5.50 -21.03
N ASN A 266 -32.60 6.74 -21.47
CA ASN A 266 -33.41 7.33 -22.55
C ASN A 266 -33.19 6.62 -23.89
N ARG A 267 -31.96 6.19 -24.18
CA ARG A 267 -31.62 5.50 -25.43
C ARG A 267 -32.03 4.02 -25.44
N PHE A 268 -31.87 3.36 -24.27
CA PHE A 268 -32.11 1.92 -24.08
C PHE A 268 -33.03 1.66 -22.87
N PRO A 269 -34.32 2.04 -22.95
CA PRO A 269 -35.24 1.96 -21.78
C PRO A 269 -35.47 0.53 -21.30
N ASP A 270 -35.36 -0.45 -22.18
CA ASP A 270 -35.62 -1.86 -21.90
C ASP A 270 -34.40 -2.59 -21.30
N VAL A 271 -33.19 -2.03 -21.38
CA VAL A 271 -31.96 -2.62 -20.83
C VAL A 271 -31.83 -2.24 -19.38
N GLU A 272 -31.59 -3.21 -18.52
CA GLU A 272 -31.30 -2.99 -17.10
C GLU A 272 -29.95 -2.31 -16.91
N LEU A 273 -29.90 -1.28 -16.05
CA LEU A 273 -28.69 -0.49 -15.79
C LEU A 273 -28.33 -0.50 -14.32
N ILE A 274 -27.17 -1.07 -13.98
CA ILE A 274 -26.52 -0.93 -12.68
C ILE A 274 -25.62 0.30 -12.72
N ALA A 275 -25.69 1.19 -11.73
CA ALA A 275 -24.82 2.37 -11.66
C ALA A 275 -24.10 2.48 -10.32
N GLY A 276 -22.87 2.99 -10.31
CA GLY A 276 -22.04 3.18 -9.10
C GLY A 276 -20.60 3.60 -9.43
N ASN A 277 -19.72 3.77 -8.39
CA ASN A 277 -19.97 3.44 -7.00
C ASN A 277 -20.45 4.64 -6.18
N VAL A 278 -21.29 4.37 -5.23
CA VAL A 278 -21.71 5.34 -4.20
C VAL A 278 -21.52 4.75 -2.81
N ALA A 279 -21.50 5.60 -1.78
CA ALA A 279 -21.35 5.20 -0.40
C ALA A 279 -22.27 5.99 0.57
N THR A 280 -23.22 6.75 0.02
CA THR A 280 -24.13 7.60 0.79
C THR A 280 -25.58 7.47 0.32
N ALA A 281 -26.51 7.79 1.20
CA ALA A 281 -27.95 7.81 0.91
C ALA A 281 -28.30 8.80 -0.22
N GLU A 282 -27.69 9.99 -0.22
CA GLU A 282 -27.91 11.04 -1.22
C GLU A 282 -27.46 10.59 -2.61
N GLY A 283 -26.25 9.98 -2.70
CA GLY A 283 -25.73 9.45 -3.96
C GLY A 283 -26.62 8.34 -4.52
N THR A 284 -27.14 7.48 -3.65
CA THR A 284 -28.08 6.42 -4.02
C THR A 284 -29.39 6.99 -4.58
N LYS A 285 -29.99 7.96 -3.89
CA LYS A 285 -31.23 8.64 -4.35
C LYS A 285 -31.02 9.33 -5.70
N ALA A 286 -29.85 9.98 -5.89
CA ALA A 286 -29.54 10.67 -7.14
C ALA A 286 -29.42 9.70 -8.33
N LEU A 287 -28.75 8.55 -8.17
CA LEU A 287 -28.66 7.52 -9.21
C LEU A 287 -30.02 6.91 -9.56
N ILE A 288 -30.84 6.64 -8.54
CA ILE A 288 -32.23 6.13 -8.72
C ILE A 288 -33.08 7.15 -9.49
N ALA A 289 -33.00 8.42 -9.11
CA ALA A 289 -33.73 9.50 -9.79
C ALA A 289 -33.27 9.68 -11.26
N ALA A 290 -31.99 9.43 -11.54
CA ALA A 290 -31.46 9.43 -12.91
C ALA A 290 -31.87 8.20 -13.74
N GLY A 291 -32.46 7.15 -13.14
CA GLY A 291 -33.00 5.98 -13.83
C GLY A 291 -32.25 4.66 -13.61
N ALA A 292 -31.37 4.56 -12.66
CA ALA A 292 -30.67 3.30 -12.36
C ALA A 292 -31.62 2.21 -11.85
N ASP A 293 -31.45 0.97 -12.35
CA ASP A 293 -32.26 -0.20 -11.97
C ASP A 293 -31.66 -0.99 -10.81
N ALA A 294 -30.38 -0.77 -10.53
CA ALA A 294 -29.68 -1.20 -9.31
C ALA A 294 -28.52 -0.24 -9.00
N VAL A 295 -28.13 -0.18 -7.73
CA VAL A 295 -27.04 0.70 -7.26
C VAL A 295 -25.90 -0.11 -6.68
N LYS A 296 -24.68 0.25 -7.07
CA LYS A 296 -23.45 -0.39 -6.59
C LYS A 296 -22.82 0.44 -5.47
N ALA A 297 -22.77 -0.14 -4.24
CA ALA A 297 -22.37 0.51 -3.00
C ALA A 297 -20.96 0.07 -2.57
N GLY A 298 -20.10 1.04 -2.33
CA GLY A 298 -18.72 0.85 -1.83
C GLY A 298 -17.71 1.73 -2.54
N VAL A 299 -16.77 2.33 -1.76
CA VAL A 299 -15.65 3.11 -2.27
C VAL A 299 -14.36 2.51 -1.73
N GLY A 300 -13.49 2.03 -2.62
CA GLY A 300 -12.30 1.19 -2.50
C GLY A 300 -11.61 1.09 -1.13
N PRO A 301 -11.48 -0.10 -0.53
CA PRO A 301 -10.65 -0.35 0.65
C PRO A 301 -9.22 -0.69 0.23
N GLY A 302 -8.31 0.28 0.31
CA GLY A 302 -6.86 0.05 0.26
C GLY A 302 -6.26 0.13 1.67
N SER A 303 -5.18 -0.62 1.96
CA SER A 303 -4.70 -0.80 3.34
C SER A 303 -3.20 -1.03 3.40
N ILE A 304 -2.38 0.04 3.20
CA ILE A 304 -0.92 0.00 3.34
C ILE A 304 -0.48 0.91 4.50
N CYS A 305 0.23 0.36 5.50
CA CYS A 305 0.61 1.09 6.71
C CYS A 305 1.89 0.53 7.34
N PHE A 306 2.52 1.35 8.22
CA PHE A 306 3.67 0.99 9.04
C PHE A 306 3.31 0.82 10.52
N GLY A 307 4.13 0.07 11.25
CA GLY A 307 4.14 0.11 12.72
C GLY A 307 4.56 1.49 13.25
N PRO A 308 4.15 1.86 14.49
CA PRO A 308 4.28 3.22 15.04
C PRO A 308 5.72 3.72 15.18
N GLU A 309 6.69 2.83 15.22
CA GLU A 309 8.13 3.12 15.40
C GLU A 309 8.89 3.34 14.10
N ALA A 310 8.28 3.22 12.92
CA ALA A 310 8.94 3.46 11.65
C ALA A 310 9.50 4.89 11.61
N LEU A 311 10.80 5.02 11.36
CA LEU A 311 11.52 6.30 11.42
C LEU A 311 11.40 7.04 10.09
N ILE A 312 10.68 8.13 10.06
CA ILE A 312 10.45 8.97 8.88
C ILE A 312 11.52 10.06 8.79
N THR A 313 12.11 10.24 7.62
CA THR A 313 13.10 11.29 7.36
C THR A 313 12.39 12.63 7.13
N MET A 314 12.58 13.58 8.05
CA MET A 314 12.00 14.91 8.01
C MET A 314 12.83 15.86 7.16
N ALA A 315 12.22 16.94 6.66
CA ALA A 315 12.88 17.97 5.85
C ALA A 315 14.07 18.64 6.55
N ASN A 316 13.98 18.84 7.87
CA ASN A 316 15.05 19.44 8.66
C ASN A 316 16.24 18.51 8.93
N GLY A 317 16.24 17.29 8.35
CA GLY A 317 17.26 16.27 8.50
C GLY A 317 17.08 15.36 9.73
N SER A 318 16.13 15.64 10.62
CA SER A 318 15.82 14.73 11.73
C SER A 318 15.10 13.48 11.25
N VAL A 319 15.06 12.43 12.07
CA VAL A 319 14.12 11.32 11.89
C VAL A 319 13.15 11.28 13.05
N ARG A 320 11.89 11.00 12.74
CA ARG A 320 10.80 10.97 13.72
C ARG A 320 10.01 9.68 13.57
N PRO A 321 9.60 8.98 14.65
CA PRO A 321 8.65 7.87 14.55
C PRO A 321 7.39 8.32 13.83
N ILE A 322 6.87 7.50 12.91
CA ILE A 322 5.68 7.85 12.11
C ILE A 322 4.48 8.25 12.98
N ALA A 323 4.35 7.64 14.16
CA ALA A 323 3.30 7.97 15.14
C ALA A 323 3.38 9.40 15.72
N GLN A 324 4.48 10.11 15.50
CA GLN A 324 4.72 11.49 15.98
C GLN A 324 4.76 12.51 14.85
N VAL A 325 4.60 12.07 13.60
CA VAL A 325 4.48 12.96 12.44
C VAL A 325 3.08 13.56 12.43
N MET A 326 2.97 14.85 12.08
CA MET A 326 1.71 15.59 12.07
C MET A 326 1.45 16.16 10.67
N PRO A 327 0.19 16.39 10.28
CA PRO A 327 -0.13 17.19 9.11
C PRO A 327 0.53 18.58 9.17
N GLY A 328 1.09 19.06 8.07
CA GLY A 328 1.90 20.28 7.99
C GLY A 328 3.39 20.08 8.27
N ASP A 329 3.82 18.89 8.71
CA ASP A 329 5.24 18.53 8.72
C ASP A 329 5.76 18.33 7.30
N PHE A 330 7.06 18.52 7.10
CA PHE A 330 7.71 18.29 5.80
C PHE A 330 8.64 17.10 5.86
N VAL A 331 8.56 16.23 4.83
CA VAL A 331 9.33 14.98 4.72
C VAL A 331 10.15 14.94 3.44
N VAL A 332 11.15 14.05 3.40
CA VAL A 332 11.96 13.80 2.20
C VAL A 332 11.35 12.65 1.40
N THR A 333 11.22 12.83 0.07
CA THR A 333 10.63 11.85 -0.85
C THR A 333 11.70 10.95 -1.49
N HIS A 334 11.29 9.94 -2.27
CA HIS A 334 12.20 9.05 -3.00
C HIS A 334 13.08 9.77 -4.04
N LYS A 335 12.66 10.94 -4.50
CA LYS A 335 13.42 11.81 -5.42
C LYS A 335 14.36 12.78 -4.69
N GLY A 336 14.36 12.78 -3.35
CA GLY A 336 15.11 13.74 -2.55
C GLY A 336 14.44 15.11 -2.40
N HIS A 337 13.22 15.29 -2.92
CA HIS A 337 12.46 16.53 -2.74
C HIS A 337 11.93 16.64 -1.31
N ILE A 338 11.66 17.87 -0.87
CA ILE A 338 10.96 18.17 0.37
C ILE A 338 9.50 18.43 0.04
N ARG A 339 8.58 17.69 0.69
CA ARG A 339 7.14 17.78 0.47
C ARG A 339 6.39 17.80 1.78
N GLU A 340 5.24 18.49 1.78
CA GLU A 340 4.37 18.58 2.94
C GLU A 340 3.63 17.27 3.19
N VAL A 341 3.45 16.91 4.47
CA VAL A 341 2.56 15.85 4.91
C VAL A 341 1.15 16.42 4.99
N LEU A 342 0.29 16.06 4.05
CA LEU A 342 -1.09 16.54 3.99
C LEU A 342 -1.96 15.88 5.07
N THR A 343 -1.77 14.58 5.28
CA THR A 343 -2.55 13.79 6.24
C THR A 343 -1.71 12.70 6.88
N VAL A 344 -1.96 12.41 8.16
CA VAL A 344 -1.41 11.26 8.88
C VAL A 344 -2.53 10.30 9.22
N TYR A 345 -2.47 9.11 8.63
CA TYR A 345 -3.45 8.06 8.87
C TYR A 345 -3.01 7.22 10.07
N ARG A 346 -3.93 7.00 11.01
CA ARG A 346 -3.78 6.11 12.15
C ARG A 346 -4.99 5.22 12.26
N ARG A 347 -4.77 3.92 12.30
CA ARG A 347 -5.87 2.96 12.47
C ARG A 347 -5.44 1.75 13.30
N PRO A 348 -6.36 1.10 14.01
CA PRO A 348 -6.09 -0.22 14.56
C PRO A 348 -5.91 -1.22 13.41
N TYR A 349 -4.96 -2.12 13.56
CA TYR A 349 -4.68 -3.19 12.61
C TYR A 349 -4.45 -4.49 13.35
N ALA A 350 -5.11 -5.56 12.91
CA ALA A 350 -4.85 -6.91 13.33
C ALA A 350 -4.70 -7.78 12.09
N GLY A 351 -3.56 -8.43 11.99
CA GLY A 351 -3.24 -9.28 10.86
C GLY A 351 -1.74 -9.35 10.58
N PRO A 352 -1.36 -9.96 9.44
CA PRO A 352 0.03 -10.18 9.13
C PRO A 352 0.79 -8.88 8.93
N MET A 353 1.87 -8.69 9.67
CA MET A 353 2.87 -7.65 9.50
C MET A 353 4.16 -8.26 8.95
N VAL A 354 4.72 -7.63 7.95
CA VAL A 354 6.03 -8.02 7.41
C VAL A 354 7.11 -7.33 8.24
N HIS A 355 7.92 -8.11 8.91
CA HIS A 355 9.09 -7.68 9.66
C HIS A 355 10.32 -7.78 8.79
N MET A 356 10.89 -6.65 8.38
CA MET A 356 12.07 -6.62 7.52
C MET A 356 13.28 -6.10 8.27
N ARG A 357 14.40 -6.84 8.19
CA ARG A 357 15.73 -6.36 8.57
C ARG A 357 16.55 -6.05 7.34
N ILE A 358 16.87 -4.78 7.17
CA ILE A 358 17.53 -4.24 5.99
C ILE A 358 18.97 -3.88 6.34
N ASN A 359 19.92 -4.24 5.47
CA ASN A 359 21.30 -3.82 5.65
C ASN A 359 21.41 -2.30 5.60
N GLY A 360 22.07 -1.71 6.60
CA GLY A 360 22.23 -0.26 6.69
C GLY A 360 21.06 0.51 7.33
N ALA A 361 19.90 -0.10 7.53
CA ALA A 361 18.77 0.51 8.22
C ALA A 361 18.74 0.19 9.72
N PRO A 362 18.20 1.06 10.57
CA PRO A 362 18.10 0.83 12.02
C PRO A 362 16.93 -0.09 12.37
N GLY A 363 17.19 -1.13 13.15
CA GLY A 363 16.16 -2.01 13.73
C GLY A 363 15.42 -2.88 12.70
N THR A 364 14.24 -3.34 13.09
CA THR A 364 13.31 -4.08 12.23
C THR A 364 12.21 -3.11 11.79
N LEU A 365 11.92 -3.05 10.51
CA LEU A 365 10.82 -2.28 9.95
C LEU A 365 9.58 -3.17 9.92
N ARG A 366 8.50 -2.75 10.58
CA ARG A 366 7.20 -3.42 10.60
C ARG A 366 6.24 -2.73 9.64
N VAL A 367 5.67 -3.50 8.72
CA VAL A 367 4.85 -2.94 7.64
C VAL A 367 3.77 -3.94 7.21
N THR A 368 2.64 -3.45 6.75
CA THR A 368 1.59 -4.32 6.19
C THR A 368 2.05 -4.94 4.86
N PRO A 369 1.64 -6.18 4.52
CA PRO A 369 2.19 -6.93 3.37
C PRO A 369 2.09 -6.23 2.02
N ASN A 370 1.10 -5.39 1.83
CA ASN A 370 0.80 -4.69 0.59
C ASN A 370 1.49 -3.31 0.45
N HIS A 371 2.36 -2.91 1.40
CA HIS A 371 3.05 -1.63 1.36
C HIS A 371 4.16 -1.63 0.31
N PRO A 372 4.19 -0.69 -0.68
CA PRO A 372 5.18 -0.69 -1.74
C PRO A 372 6.51 -0.07 -1.30
N PHE A 373 7.60 -0.72 -1.68
CA PHE A 373 8.99 -0.29 -1.54
C PHE A 373 9.62 -0.07 -2.91
N TYR A 374 10.43 0.96 -3.05
CA TYR A 374 11.20 1.18 -4.27
C TYR A 374 12.39 0.23 -4.28
N ALA A 375 12.32 -0.84 -5.07
CA ALA A 375 13.16 -2.02 -4.95
C ALA A 375 13.58 -2.64 -6.30
N LEU A 376 14.68 -3.39 -6.27
CA LEU A 376 15.00 -4.41 -7.27
C LEU A 376 14.59 -5.76 -6.70
N HIS A 377 13.53 -6.32 -7.25
CA HIS A 377 13.07 -7.65 -6.89
C HIS A 377 13.67 -8.69 -7.82
N PHE A 378 14.35 -9.68 -7.26
CA PHE A 378 14.91 -10.79 -8.01
C PHE A 378 13.95 -11.97 -7.99
N ALA A 379 13.10 -12.11 -9.00
CA ALA A 379 12.37 -13.35 -9.25
C ALA A 379 13.40 -14.47 -9.50
N ALA A 380 13.80 -15.17 -8.46
CA ALA A 380 14.92 -16.10 -8.53
C ALA A 380 14.52 -17.44 -9.15
N SER A 381 15.03 -17.77 -10.32
CA SER A 381 15.35 -19.15 -10.64
C SER A 381 16.53 -19.61 -9.75
N GLY A 382 16.41 -20.73 -9.03
CA GLY A 382 17.37 -21.17 -8.01
C GLY A 382 18.82 -21.40 -8.52
N ALA A 383 19.08 -21.34 -9.84
CA ALA A 383 20.41 -21.42 -10.45
C ALA A 383 21.17 -20.07 -10.43
N GLN A 384 20.48 -18.93 -10.42
CA GLN A 384 21.12 -17.62 -10.38
C GLN A 384 21.51 -17.20 -8.95
N ARG A 385 20.81 -17.67 -7.92
CA ARG A 385 21.17 -17.44 -6.50
C ARG A 385 22.57 -17.93 -6.13
N ARG A 386 23.06 -19.03 -6.70
CA ARG A 386 24.39 -19.57 -6.41
C ARG A 386 25.54 -18.82 -7.09
N LYS A 387 25.27 -18.05 -8.15
CA LYS A 387 26.30 -17.24 -8.85
C LYS A 387 26.45 -15.83 -8.27
N ALA A 388 25.52 -15.30 -7.52
CA ALA A 388 25.58 -13.97 -6.93
C ALA A 388 26.51 -13.86 -5.71
N GLY A 389 27.05 -14.94 -5.22
CA GLY A 389 28.02 -14.97 -4.09
C GLY A 389 29.42 -14.44 -4.37
N GLY A 390 29.69 -13.91 -5.54
CA GLY A 390 31.01 -13.38 -5.87
C GLY A 390 30.95 -12.32 -6.95
N LYS A 391 31.16 -11.06 -6.58
CA LYS A 391 31.34 -9.88 -7.42
C LYS A 391 30.15 -9.63 -8.38
N PHE A 392 29.30 -8.66 -8.03
CA PHE A 392 28.40 -8.03 -9.00
C PHE A 392 29.23 -7.47 -10.14
N SER A 393 29.40 -8.24 -11.21
CA SER A 393 29.92 -7.72 -12.45
C SER A 393 28.87 -6.81 -13.05
N LYS A 394 29.32 -5.73 -13.72
CA LYS A 394 28.49 -4.77 -14.48
C LYS A 394 27.79 -5.44 -15.70
N ALA A 395 27.24 -6.63 -15.53
CA ALA A 395 26.47 -7.32 -16.56
C ALA A 395 25.07 -6.73 -16.61
N LYS A 396 24.78 -6.08 -17.71
CA LYS A 396 23.51 -5.66 -18.25
C LYS A 396 22.32 -6.42 -17.66
N HIS A 397 21.69 -5.87 -16.62
CA HIS A 397 20.38 -6.32 -16.17
C HIS A 397 19.40 -5.19 -16.44
N ASN A 398 18.54 -5.42 -17.41
CA ASN A 398 17.43 -4.55 -17.82
C ASN A 398 16.24 -4.62 -16.83
N HIS A 399 16.49 -4.79 -15.53
CA HIS A 399 15.48 -4.70 -14.50
C HIS A 399 15.69 -3.40 -13.73
N GLY A 400 14.90 -2.37 -14.09
CA GLY A 400 14.88 -1.10 -13.38
C GLY A 400 14.32 -1.25 -11.95
N LEU A 401 14.57 -0.26 -11.10
CA LEU A 401 13.86 -0.11 -9.82
C LEU A 401 12.37 0.04 -10.08
N ASP A 402 11.55 -0.64 -9.27
CA ASP A 402 10.10 -0.60 -9.35
C ASP A 402 9.49 -0.63 -7.94
N TRP A 403 8.21 -0.30 -7.84
CA TRP A 403 7.46 -0.38 -6.59
C TRP A 403 7.04 -1.82 -6.31
N VAL A 404 7.60 -2.43 -5.26
CA VAL A 404 7.39 -3.83 -4.87
C VAL A 404 6.73 -3.90 -3.50
N GLU A 405 5.63 -4.62 -3.38
CA GLU A 405 4.92 -4.80 -2.11
C GLU A 405 5.77 -5.55 -1.07
N ALA A 406 5.67 -5.16 0.19
CA ALA A 406 6.42 -5.75 1.31
C ALA A 406 6.26 -7.27 1.41
N GLY A 407 5.05 -7.78 1.19
CA GLY A 407 4.76 -9.23 1.20
C GLY A 407 5.41 -10.01 0.06
N ARG A 408 5.93 -9.32 -0.95
CA ARG A 408 6.65 -9.90 -2.10
C ARG A 408 8.18 -9.80 -1.94
N ILE A 409 8.64 -8.98 -1.00
CA ILE A 409 10.06 -8.78 -0.74
C ILE A 409 10.63 -10.01 -0.04
N GLU A 410 11.74 -10.51 -0.55
CA GLU A 410 12.46 -11.66 0.00
C GLU A 410 13.83 -11.26 0.56
N SER A 411 14.41 -12.18 1.34
CA SER A 411 15.83 -12.08 1.72
C SER A 411 16.71 -12.04 0.48
N GLN A 412 17.61 -11.06 0.40
CA GLN A 412 18.51 -10.70 -0.69
C GLN A 412 17.89 -9.79 -1.76
N ASP A 413 16.61 -9.45 -1.74
CA ASP A 413 16.09 -8.34 -2.54
C ASP A 413 16.76 -7.02 -2.13
N VAL A 414 16.74 -6.06 -3.03
CA VAL A 414 17.50 -4.84 -2.88
C VAL A 414 16.58 -3.65 -2.81
N LEU A 415 16.66 -2.92 -1.72
CA LEU A 415 15.88 -1.69 -1.49
C LEU A 415 16.73 -0.46 -1.80
N PHE A 416 16.10 0.54 -2.36
CA PHE A 416 16.72 1.82 -2.67
C PHE A 416 16.69 2.75 -1.46
N MET A 417 17.86 3.31 -1.14
CA MET A 417 18.07 4.33 -0.11
C MET A 417 18.48 5.62 -0.81
N PRO A 418 17.57 6.57 -1.03
CA PRO A 418 17.90 7.81 -1.72
C PRO A 418 18.89 8.65 -0.91
N LEU A 419 19.78 9.31 -1.61
CA LEU A 419 20.70 10.31 -1.06
C LEU A 419 20.30 11.67 -1.63
N ARG A 420 20.20 12.65 -0.75
CA ARG A 420 19.96 14.03 -1.17
C ARG A 420 21.17 14.59 -1.90
N GLU A 421 20.96 15.44 -2.86
CA GLU A 421 22.06 16.08 -3.58
C GLU A 421 22.88 17.00 -2.66
N ALA A 422 24.18 17.07 -2.89
CA ALA A 422 25.04 18.00 -2.18
C ALA A 422 24.74 19.44 -2.66
N ARG A 423 24.52 20.32 -1.73
CA ARG A 423 24.33 21.74 -2.00
C ARG A 423 25.57 22.47 -1.51
N ASN A 424 26.43 22.90 -2.44
CA ASN A 424 27.60 23.72 -2.11
C ASN A 424 27.15 25.15 -1.80
N HIS A 425 26.53 25.37 -0.66
CA HIS A 425 26.13 26.70 -0.20
C HIS A 425 27.17 27.28 0.73
N HIS A 426 27.56 28.52 0.45
CA HIS A 426 28.33 29.32 1.39
C HIS A 426 27.38 29.76 2.52
N VAL A 427 27.57 29.22 3.71
CA VAL A 427 26.71 29.47 4.87
C VAL A 427 27.49 30.33 5.86
N THR A 428 26.91 31.48 6.25
CA THR A 428 27.44 32.35 7.29
C THR A 428 26.39 32.53 8.38
N TYR A 429 26.75 32.24 9.62
CA TYR A 429 25.91 32.44 10.78
C TYR A 429 26.18 33.76 11.44
N ASP A 430 25.13 34.57 11.70
CA ASP A 430 25.23 35.81 12.55
C ASP A 430 24.82 35.49 13.99
N LEU A 431 25.78 35.51 14.89
CA LEU A 431 25.57 35.26 16.31
C LEU A 431 24.93 36.43 17.05
N GLY A 432 24.76 37.59 16.39
CA GLY A 432 24.36 38.86 16.98
C GLY A 432 22.87 39.06 17.24
N PHE A 433 22.02 38.14 16.75
CA PHE A 433 20.59 38.28 16.93
C PHE A 433 20.16 37.92 18.36
N ASN A 434 19.77 38.95 19.14
CA ASN A 434 19.12 38.80 20.45
C ASN A 434 19.88 38.00 21.53
N VAL A 435 21.19 38.19 21.70
CA VAL A 435 21.91 37.61 22.84
C VAL A 435 21.82 38.58 24.02
N PRO A 436 21.05 38.29 25.09
CA PRO A 436 20.96 39.17 26.26
C PRO A 436 22.34 39.46 26.84
N ARG A 437 22.56 40.70 27.26
CA ARG A 437 23.81 41.19 27.86
C ARG A 437 25.01 41.28 26.92
N TYR A 438 24.86 41.08 25.60
CA TYR A 438 25.90 41.35 24.62
C TYR A 438 25.55 42.57 23.79
N ARG A 439 26.57 43.40 23.51
CA ARG A 439 26.46 44.47 22.53
C ARG A 439 27.26 44.14 21.28
N VAL A 440 26.82 44.63 20.17
CA VAL A 440 27.55 44.55 18.89
C VAL A 440 28.58 45.69 18.87
N ASP A 441 29.83 45.35 18.57
CA ASP A 441 30.94 46.24 18.43
C ASP A 441 31.71 45.87 17.16
N GLY A 442 31.27 46.42 16.02
CA GLY A 442 31.74 46.00 14.70
C GLY A 442 31.49 44.50 14.41
N ASP A 443 32.55 43.79 14.12
CA ASP A 443 32.53 42.34 13.85
C ASP A 443 32.49 41.49 15.13
N TRP A 444 32.31 42.10 16.30
CA TRP A 444 32.40 41.44 17.57
C TRP A 444 31.12 41.58 18.41
N LEU A 445 30.82 40.50 19.10
CA LEU A 445 29.88 40.51 20.23
C LEU A 445 30.70 40.65 21.53
N VAL A 446 30.43 41.71 22.28
CA VAL A 446 31.12 42.02 23.55
C VAL A 446 30.13 41.86 24.69
N GLY A 447 30.44 40.96 25.64
CA GLY A 447 29.58 40.69 26.76
C GLY A 447 30.36 40.39 28.04
N PRO A 448 29.68 40.35 29.22
CA PRO A 448 30.32 40.03 30.49
C PRO A 448 30.76 38.55 30.52
N MET A 449 31.92 38.26 31.09
CA MET A 449 32.27 36.88 31.42
C MET A 449 31.25 36.32 32.39
N PRO A 450 30.71 35.09 32.14
CA PRO A 450 29.87 34.44 33.12
C PRO A 450 30.67 34.29 34.45
N ARG A 451 30.12 34.81 35.55
CA ARG A 451 30.73 34.61 36.88
C ARG A 451 30.78 33.10 37.17
N GLY A 452 31.98 32.55 37.28
CA GLY A 452 32.16 31.14 37.72
C GLY A 452 31.60 31.02 39.13
N ASN A 453 30.53 30.25 39.29
CA ASN A 453 30.02 29.92 40.61
C ASN A 453 31.04 28.92 41.20
N GLN A 454 31.88 29.38 42.10
CA GLN A 454 32.88 28.53 42.77
C GLN A 454 32.25 27.29 43.45
N ASN A 455 30.95 27.35 43.76
CA ASN A 455 30.18 26.23 44.27
C ASN A 455 29.61 25.28 43.20
N ALA A 456 29.61 25.68 41.89
CA ALA A 456 29.16 24.80 40.80
C ALA A 456 30.22 23.80 40.33
N GLU A 457 31.50 24.02 40.70
CA GLU A 457 32.58 23.04 40.43
C GLU A 457 32.36 21.71 41.10
N ASN A 458 31.47 21.65 42.11
CA ASN A 458 31.16 20.45 42.88
C ASN A 458 29.92 19.67 42.38
N ARG A 459 29.22 20.12 41.31
CA ARG A 459 27.99 19.48 40.81
C ARG A 459 28.00 19.27 39.29
N SER A 460 29.06 18.73 38.71
CA SER A 460 29.06 18.30 37.33
C SER A 460 28.84 16.80 37.22
N THR A 461 27.78 16.42 36.50
CA THR A 461 27.54 15.04 36.10
C THR A 461 28.43 14.78 34.89
N ILE A 462 29.45 13.97 35.06
CA ILE A 462 30.27 13.49 33.93
C ILE A 462 29.58 12.21 33.39
N VAL A 463 29.11 12.28 32.19
CA VAL A 463 28.61 11.10 31.46
C VAL A 463 29.82 10.38 30.88
N ASP A 464 30.11 9.21 31.40
CA ASP A 464 31.15 8.34 30.86
C ASP A 464 30.77 7.90 29.45
N ARG A 465 31.77 7.79 28.57
CA ARG A 465 31.67 7.27 27.21
C ARG A 465 31.04 5.87 27.11
N PHE A 466 30.93 5.18 28.20
CA PHE A 466 30.37 3.83 28.32
C PHE A 466 28.94 3.78 28.89
N GLY A 467 28.28 4.93 29.10
CA GLY A 467 26.88 5.00 29.51
C GLY A 467 26.65 4.80 31.03
N THR A 468 27.65 4.91 31.86
CA THR A 468 27.52 4.95 33.31
C THR A 468 27.39 6.39 33.79
N THR A 469 26.25 6.71 34.39
CA THR A 469 26.00 8.00 35.02
C THR A 469 26.40 7.87 36.50
N GLU A 470 27.59 8.32 36.89
CA GLU A 470 27.91 8.48 38.29
C GLU A 470 27.38 9.84 38.77
N ARG A 471 26.42 9.80 39.67
CA ARG A 471 25.99 10.97 40.45
C ARG A 471 26.98 11.22 41.58
N ILE A 472 27.78 12.27 41.48
CA ILE A 472 28.58 12.73 42.60
C ILE A 472 27.69 13.64 43.46
N VAL A 473 27.14 13.10 44.52
CA VAL A 473 26.44 13.86 45.56
C VAL A 473 27.49 14.28 46.63
N ALA A 474 27.88 15.50 46.59
CA ALA A 474 28.57 16.09 47.73
C ALA A 474 27.51 16.78 48.63
N SER A 475 27.24 16.16 49.76
CA SER A 475 26.41 16.77 50.81
C SER A 475 27.21 17.85 51.57
N THR A 476 26.72 19.07 51.53
CA THR A 476 26.92 20.01 52.63
C THR A 476 25.64 20.82 52.77
N ALA A 477 25.03 20.67 53.96
CA ALA A 477 23.92 21.45 54.41
C ALA A 477 24.34 22.91 54.61
N LEU A 478 23.50 23.82 54.13
CA LEU A 478 23.12 25.05 54.82
C LEU A 478 22.30 25.99 53.90
N GLY A 479 21.13 26.33 54.38
CA GLY A 479 20.52 27.61 54.15
C GLY A 479 19.55 27.80 53.00
N GLN A 480 18.28 27.47 53.25
CA GLN A 480 17.15 28.10 52.52
C GLN A 480 17.11 29.58 52.79
N ARG A 481 17.07 30.43 51.78
CA ARG A 481 16.46 31.76 51.85
C ARG A 481 15.71 32.03 50.55
N HIS A 482 14.46 32.45 50.71
CA HIS A 482 13.56 32.95 49.72
C HIS A 482 14.18 34.06 48.86
N VAL A 483 13.89 34.03 47.53
CA VAL A 483 13.90 35.24 46.71
C VAL A 483 12.58 35.27 45.97
N GLN A 484 11.76 36.26 46.41
CA GLN A 484 10.60 36.73 45.69
C GLN A 484 11.05 37.68 44.55
N ASP A 485 10.28 37.63 43.47
CA ASP A 485 10.10 38.60 42.41
C ASP A 485 11.06 39.76 42.27
N ALA A 486 11.70 39.84 41.09
CA ALA A 486 12.13 41.10 40.52
C ALA A 486 11.82 41.13 39.01
N SER A 487 10.66 41.67 38.67
CA SER A 487 10.28 42.12 37.35
C SER A 487 10.95 43.45 37.02
N GLN A 488 11.40 43.53 35.76
CA GLN A 488 11.66 44.75 35.01
C GLN A 488 12.62 45.83 35.65
N ALA A 489 13.90 45.67 35.34
CA ALA A 489 14.82 46.81 35.30
C ALA A 489 15.37 46.90 33.86
N THR A 490 15.21 48.04 33.24
CA THR A 490 15.66 48.39 31.90
C THR A 490 17.19 48.44 31.82
N ALA A 491 17.76 48.11 30.64
CA ALA A 491 19.20 48.06 30.38
C ALA A 491 19.98 49.34 30.74
N ALA A 492 19.32 50.50 30.97
CA ALA A 492 19.90 51.75 31.37
C ALA A 492 20.28 51.81 32.86
N GLU A 493 19.50 51.19 33.74
CA GLU A 493 19.79 51.13 35.19
C GLU A 493 20.99 50.23 35.51
N TYR A 494 21.17 49.13 34.76
CA TYR A 494 22.31 48.23 34.91
C TYR A 494 23.65 48.85 34.49
N LEU A 495 23.62 49.85 33.60
CA LEU A 495 24.82 50.57 33.17
C LEU A 495 25.26 51.67 34.16
N GLN A 496 24.36 52.15 35.00
CA GLN A 496 24.69 53.18 36.07
C GLN A 496 25.27 52.53 37.32
N GLU A 497 24.84 51.32 37.71
CA GLU A 497 25.47 50.62 38.83
C GLU A 497 26.85 50.03 38.55
N ALA A 498 27.16 49.76 37.26
CA ALA A 498 28.48 49.27 36.86
C ALA A 498 29.61 50.35 36.85
N ALA A 499 29.27 51.60 37.12
CA ALA A 499 30.26 52.68 37.09
C ALA A 499 31.11 52.81 38.36
N CYS A 500 30.81 52.06 39.45
CA CYS A 500 31.50 52.10 40.72
C CYS A 500 32.26 50.83 41.13
N GLU A 501 32.19 49.74 40.36
CA GLU A 501 33.00 48.56 40.67
C GLU A 501 33.95 48.29 39.46
N ARG A 502 35.16 47.74 39.77
CA ARG A 502 36.15 47.33 38.76
C ARG A 502 35.43 46.63 37.60
N PRO A 503 35.67 47.06 36.34
CA PRO A 503 34.93 46.56 35.23
C PRO A 503 35.05 45.02 35.22
N ALA A 504 33.91 44.34 35.21
CA ALA A 504 33.88 42.89 35.11
C ALA A 504 34.62 42.48 33.82
N PRO A 505 35.47 41.45 33.87
CA PRO A 505 36.22 41.06 32.69
C PRO A 505 35.24 40.74 31.53
N VAL A 506 35.37 41.51 30.45
CA VAL A 506 34.59 41.36 29.23
C VAL A 506 35.29 40.41 28.26
N HIS A 507 34.55 39.58 27.53
CA HIS A 507 35.09 38.79 26.47
C HIS A 507 34.46 39.17 25.12
N ARG A 508 35.16 38.89 24.04
CA ARG A 508 34.74 39.13 22.67
C ARG A 508 34.56 37.81 21.94
N VAL A 509 33.51 37.73 21.12
CA VAL A 509 33.20 36.60 20.19
C VAL A 509 32.92 37.18 18.84
N ARG A 510 33.43 36.60 17.76
CA ARG A 510 33.09 37.02 16.39
C ARG A 510 31.57 36.99 16.20
N ARG A 511 31.05 38.05 15.58
CA ARG A 511 29.63 38.17 15.28
C ARG A 511 29.21 37.22 14.14
N ALA A 512 29.95 37.25 13.05
CA ALA A 512 29.72 36.40 11.88
C ALA A 512 30.74 35.26 11.81
N VAL A 513 30.30 34.07 11.59
CA VAL A 513 31.15 32.88 11.43
C VAL A 513 30.72 32.07 10.19
N GLU A 514 31.68 31.70 9.38
CA GLU A 514 31.45 30.85 8.20
C GLU A 514 31.41 29.39 8.59
N LEU A 515 30.60 28.61 7.86
CA LEU A 515 30.56 27.18 7.99
C LEU A 515 31.78 26.55 7.24
N ASP A 516 32.95 26.78 7.80
CA ASP A 516 34.23 26.28 7.30
C ASP A 516 34.59 24.92 7.92
N GLY A 517 35.69 24.32 7.50
CA GLY A 517 36.18 23.06 8.04
C GLY A 517 36.42 23.07 9.56
N SER A 518 36.81 24.23 10.15
CA SER A 518 37.05 24.40 11.58
C SER A 518 35.74 24.35 12.38
N LEU A 519 34.69 25.04 11.89
CA LEU A 519 33.38 25.00 12.51
C LEU A 519 32.75 23.63 12.33
N MET A 520 32.85 23.01 11.16
CA MET A 520 32.37 21.66 10.89
C MET A 520 32.98 20.62 11.87
N ARG A 521 34.29 20.68 12.11
CA ARG A 521 34.98 19.81 13.06
C ARG A 521 34.47 20.06 14.50
N LEU A 522 34.25 21.29 14.86
CA LEU A 522 33.74 21.65 16.18
C LEU A 522 32.30 21.20 16.40
N ILE A 523 31.45 21.29 15.35
CA ILE A 523 30.11 20.70 15.35
C ILE A 523 30.18 19.18 15.55
N GLY A 524 31.12 18.52 14.89
CA GLY A 524 31.38 17.09 15.06
C GLY A 524 31.70 16.70 16.51
N TYR A 525 32.58 17.43 17.17
CA TYR A 525 32.85 17.25 18.61
C TYR A 525 31.60 17.49 19.48
N TYR A 526 30.81 18.53 19.14
CA TYR A 526 29.62 18.86 19.89
C TYR A 526 28.55 17.76 19.81
N VAL A 527 28.25 17.21 18.64
CA VAL A 527 27.26 16.15 18.51
C VAL A 527 27.70 14.83 19.16
N ALA A 528 28.99 14.64 19.34
CA ALA A 528 29.55 13.45 19.94
C ALA A 528 29.56 13.44 21.47
N GLY A 529 29.93 14.56 22.08
CA GLY A 529 30.11 14.65 23.53
C GLY A 529 29.91 16.08 24.07
N GLY A 530 29.31 16.97 23.30
CA GLY A 530 29.05 18.34 23.70
C GLY A 530 27.69 18.52 24.36
N ASP A 531 27.58 19.48 25.28
CA ASP A 531 26.33 19.92 25.85
C ASP A 531 26.37 21.42 26.21
N CYS A 532 25.19 22.01 26.39
CA CYS A 532 25.04 23.38 26.88
C CYS A 532 24.44 23.33 28.29
N GLY A 533 25.29 23.40 29.29
CA GLY A 533 24.88 23.37 30.68
C GLY A 533 24.90 24.75 31.37
N GLY A 534 24.25 24.85 32.52
CA GLY A 534 24.12 26.09 33.33
C GLY A 534 22.68 26.57 33.40
N ASN A 535 22.44 27.62 34.21
CA ASN A 535 21.15 28.28 34.36
C ASN A 535 20.92 29.23 33.17
N ALA A 536 19.71 29.77 32.98
CA ALA A 536 19.37 30.68 31.90
C ALA A 536 20.37 31.87 31.77
N ASP A 537 20.90 32.34 32.87
CA ASP A 537 21.85 33.46 32.93
C ASP A 537 23.33 33.06 32.81
N ASN A 538 23.66 31.79 32.87
CA ASN A 538 25.05 31.30 32.99
C ASN A 538 25.27 30.03 32.13
N ARG A 539 24.75 30.03 30.93
CA ARG A 539 24.95 28.90 29.97
C ARG A 539 26.39 28.80 29.55
N GLN A 540 26.92 27.61 29.50
CA GLN A 540 28.28 27.31 29.10
C GLN A 540 28.25 26.16 28.09
N LEU A 541 29.11 26.26 27.08
CA LEU A 541 29.35 25.19 26.15
C LEU A 541 30.39 24.20 26.76
N ARG A 542 30.13 22.93 26.72
CA ARG A 542 30.92 21.87 27.35
C ARG A 542 31.22 20.76 26.36
N PHE A 543 32.43 20.18 26.46
CA PHE A 543 32.84 19.01 25.69
C PHE A 543 33.47 18.00 26.64
N ALA A 544 33.00 16.76 26.62
CA ALA A 544 33.46 15.67 27.48
C ALA A 544 34.44 14.74 26.75
N PHE A 545 35.56 14.44 27.39
CA PHE A 545 36.63 13.59 26.87
C PHE A 545 37.23 12.66 27.95
N HIS A 546 38.07 11.72 27.51
CA HIS A 546 38.90 10.96 28.40
C HIS A 546 40.21 11.72 28.69
N GLU A 547 40.85 11.48 29.87
CA GLU A 547 42.12 12.15 30.25
C GLU A 547 43.27 11.89 29.25
N ASP A 548 43.34 10.72 28.62
CA ASP A 548 44.33 10.35 27.62
C ASP A 548 44.14 11.04 26.26
N GLU A 549 43.02 11.77 26.05
CA GLU A 549 42.65 12.41 24.80
C GLU A 549 43.11 13.89 24.74
N THR A 550 44.33 14.13 25.20
CA THR A 550 44.93 15.48 25.35
C THR A 550 44.93 16.26 24.03
N GLU A 551 45.18 15.57 22.89
CA GLU A 551 45.16 16.18 21.56
C GLU A 551 43.75 16.73 21.22
N TYR A 552 42.70 16.03 21.65
CA TYR A 552 41.31 16.44 21.34
C TYR A 552 40.90 17.65 22.20
N HIS A 553 41.37 17.69 23.45
CA HIS A 553 41.21 18.85 24.32
C HIS A 553 41.86 20.10 23.71
N ALA A 554 43.09 19.97 23.21
CA ALA A 554 43.84 21.04 22.59
C ALA A 554 43.20 21.49 21.25
N ASP A 555 42.72 20.51 20.46
CA ASP A 555 42.05 20.79 19.17
C ASP A 555 40.78 21.59 19.38
N VAL A 556 39.89 21.22 20.33
CA VAL A 556 38.66 21.98 20.63
C VAL A 556 38.97 23.40 21.08
N LYS A 557 39.98 23.61 21.98
CA LYS A 557 40.40 24.96 22.42
C LYS A 557 40.91 25.78 21.26
N ARG A 558 41.75 25.19 20.38
CA ARG A 558 42.27 25.86 19.19
C ARG A 558 41.16 26.24 18.21
N LEU A 559 40.22 25.33 17.94
CA LEU A 559 39.09 25.54 17.02
C LEU A 559 38.17 26.66 17.54
N VAL A 560 37.85 26.68 18.85
CA VAL A 560 37.04 27.74 19.45
C VAL A 560 37.71 29.09 19.32
N ALA A 561 39.06 29.17 19.53
CA ALA A 561 39.80 30.40 19.34
C ALA A 561 39.86 30.80 17.84
N GLN A 562 40.06 29.88 16.96
CA GLN A 562 40.14 30.14 15.50
C GLN A 562 38.80 30.61 14.90
N VAL A 563 37.71 29.91 15.21
CA VAL A 563 36.37 30.18 14.62
C VAL A 563 35.77 31.45 15.26
N PHE A 564 35.78 31.53 16.58
CA PHE A 564 35.05 32.56 17.34
C PHE A 564 35.93 33.66 17.90
N GLY A 565 37.27 33.57 17.78
CA GLY A 565 38.19 34.52 18.40
C GLY A 565 38.19 34.45 19.93
N TYR A 566 37.67 33.38 20.55
CA TYR A 566 37.50 33.21 21.97
C TYR A 566 38.60 32.31 22.58
N SER A 567 39.42 32.90 23.48
CA SER A 567 40.55 32.19 24.14
C SER A 567 40.30 31.71 25.57
N GLY A 568 39.09 31.99 26.12
CA GLY A 568 38.74 31.68 27.52
C GLY A 568 38.35 30.23 27.83
N SER A 569 38.69 29.25 26.96
CA SER A 569 38.36 27.83 27.14
C SER A 569 39.27 27.18 28.19
N THR A 570 38.69 26.48 29.16
CA THR A 570 39.41 25.79 30.24
C THR A 570 39.10 24.31 30.27
N ALA A 571 40.08 23.46 30.68
CA ALA A 571 39.87 22.03 30.88
C ALA A 571 39.79 21.76 32.40
N LEU A 572 38.73 21.04 32.79
CA LEU A 572 38.52 20.60 34.14
C LEU A 572 38.63 19.08 34.21
N HIS A 573 39.50 18.55 35.10
CA HIS A 573 39.63 17.12 35.31
C HIS A 573 38.65 16.63 36.41
N SER A 574 38.08 15.48 36.23
CA SER A 574 37.25 14.84 37.23
C SER A 574 38.10 14.43 38.43
N ARG A 575 37.60 14.70 39.65
CA ARG A 575 38.29 14.33 40.88
C ARG A 575 38.24 12.82 41.21
N ARG A 576 37.33 12.07 40.56
CA ARG A 576 37.07 10.65 40.89
C ARG A 576 37.05 9.72 39.65
N GLY A 577 37.35 10.22 38.49
CA GLY A 577 37.31 9.42 37.22
C GLY A 577 38.26 9.96 36.18
N LYS A 578 38.41 9.27 35.10
CA LYS A 578 39.30 9.61 33.97
C LYS A 578 38.70 10.60 32.96
N GLY A 579 37.65 11.31 33.34
CA GLY A 579 36.96 12.29 32.51
C GLY A 579 37.58 13.67 32.55
N VAL A 580 37.66 14.35 31.43
CA VAL A 580 38.02 15.76 31.27
C VAL A 580 36.91 16.50 30.58
N MET A 581 36.56 17.68 31.08
CA MET A 581 35.56 18.55 30.48
C MET A 581 36.25 19.83 30.04
N VAL A 582 36.17 20.11 28.72
CA VAL A 582 36.54 21.42 28.16
C VAL A 582 35.35 22.34 28.29
N LEU A 583 35.53 23.41 29.04
CA LEU A 583 34.51 24.44 29.27
C LEU A 583 34.80 25.70 28.45
N VAL A 584 33.78 26.16 27.75
CA VAL A 584 33.78 27.44 27.01
C VAL A 584 32.75 28.33 27.70
N ARG A 585 33.23 29.23 28.51
CA ARG A 585 32.38 30.13 29.32
C ARG A 585 31.89 31.33 28.52
N SER A 586 31.00 31.06 27.55
CA SER A 586 30.37 32.09 26.73
C SER A 586 28.90 31.72 26.52
N HIS A 587 28.03 32.64 26.96
CA HIS A 587 26.58 32.46 26.78
C HIS A 587 26.21 32.53 25.28
N ALA A 588 26.86 33.39 24.50
CA ALA A 588 26.62 33.51 23.07
C ALA A 588 26.95 32.21 22.34
N LEU A 589 28.10 31.58 22.64
CA LEU A 589 28.48 30.31 22.04
C LEU A 589 27.60 29.16 22.49
N ALA A 590 27.21 29.09 23.76
CA ALA A 590 26.32 28.08 24.25
C ALA A 590 24.93 28.18 23.57
N ARG A 591 24.44 29.42 23.40
CA ARG A 591 23.20 29.66 22.66
C ARG A 591 23.33 29.26 21.20
N PHE A 592 24.35 29.70 20.50
CA PHE A 592 24.61 29.35 19.11
C PHE A 592 24.57 27.81 18.88
N PHE A 593 25.32 27.06 19.69
CA PHE A 593 25.33 25.61 19.54
C PHE A 593 24.00 24.93 19.92
N SER A 594 23.26 25.49 20.91
CA SER A 594 21.94 24.95 21.25
C SER A 594 20.86 25.22 20.19
N GLU A 595 21.01 26.30 19.43
CA GLU A 595 20.12 26.65 18.30
C GLU A 595 20.54 25.89 17.01
N LEU A 596 21.85 25.80 16.74
CA LEU A 596 22.38 25.10 15.58
C LEU A 596 22.13 23.58 15.62
N VAL A 597 22.29 22.97 16.80
CA VAL A 597 22.09 21.53 17.01
C VAL A 597 21.08 21.36 18.14
N PRO A 598 19.78 21.49 17.83
CA PRO A 598 18.73 21.50 18.84
C PRO A 598 18.47 20.12 19.47
N GLY A 599 17.82 20.13 20.63
CA GLY A 599 17.41 18.93 21.37
C GLY A 599 18.42 18.41 22.37
N GLY A 600 17.93 17.62 23.34
CA GLY A 600 18.75 16.83 24.26
C GLY A 600 19.44 15.67 23.54
N ALA A 601 20.30 14.92 24.24
CA ALA A 601 21.08 13.85 23.62
C ALA A 601 20.25 12.83 22.78
N PRO A 602 19.03 12.40 23.19
CA PRO A 602 18.22 11.49 22.38
C PRO A 602 17.52 12.14 21.18
N GLU A 603 17.29 13.45 21.22
CA GLU A 603 16.49 14.19 20.23
C GLU A 603 17.37 15.00 19.27
N ARG A 604 18.68 15.05 19.53
CA ARG A 604 19.64 15.85 18.80
C ARG A 604 19.74 15.46 17.33
N TYR A 605 19.80 16.47 16.44
CA TYR A 605 20.05 16.27 15.01
C TYR A 605 20.90 17.42 14.44
N LEU A 606 21.50 17.19 13.30
CA LEU A 606 22.23 18.16 12.52
C LEU A 606 21.27 18.87 11.54
N PRO A 607 21.37 20.20 11.39
CA PRO A 607 20.60 20.91 10.38
C PRO A 607 21.05 20.50 8.95
N GLN A 608 20.15 20.67 8.00
CA GLN A 608 20.34 20.21 6.62
C GLN A 608 21.58 20.85 5.97
N GLU A 609 21.78 22.14 6.20
CA GLU A 609 22.92 22.92 5.69
C GLU A 609 24.28 22.39 6.17
N VAL A 610 24.35 21.62 7.26
CA VAL A 610 25.56 20.95 7.75
C VAL A 610 25.77 19.60 7.06
N THR A 611 24.71 18.84 6.81
CA THR A 611 24.81 17.49 6.26
C THR A 611 24.91 17.44 4.72
N GLU A 612 24.57 18.53 4.03
CA GLU A 612 24.57 18.64 2.57
C GLU A 612 25.79 19.37 1.99
N GLN A 613 26.80 19.64 2.81
CA GLN A 613 28.04 20.31 2.41
C GLN A 613 28.95 19.44 1.52
N ALA A 614 29.96 20.12 0.93
CA ALA A 614 30.98 19.49 0.13
C ALA A 614 31.75 18.40 0.90
N PRO A 615 32.30 17.37 0.22
CA PRO A 615 33.00 16.26 0.84
C PRO A 615 34.10 16.67 1.82
N GLU A 616 34.84 17.73 1.53
CA GLU A 616 35.94 18.26 2.34
C GLU A 616 35.46 18.76 3.71
N LEU A 617 34.30 19.41 3.74
CA LEU A 617 33.67 19.90 4.96
C LEU A 617 33.07 18.73 5.76
N LEU A 618 32.44 17.75 5.06
CA LEU A 618 31.92 16.54 5.70
C LEU A 618 33.03 15.69 6.32
N HIS A 619 34.23 15.66 5.74
CA HIS A 619 35.40 15.03 6.35
C HIS A 619 35.72 15.65 7.72
N GLN A 620 35.70 16.97 7.81
CA GLN A 620 35.97 17.67 9.07
C GLN A 620 34.91 17.38 10.13
N LEU A 621 33.64 17.34 9.75
CA LEU A 621 32.54 16.95 10.64
C LEU A 621 32.78 15.53 11.21
N LEU A 622 33.14 14.57 10.36
CA LEU A 622 33.39 13.18 10.78
C LEU A 622 34.61 13.08 11.68
N ILE A 623 35.69 13.82 11.44
CA ILE A 623 36.87 13.85 12.33
C ILE A 623 36.43 14.24 13.75
N GLY A 624 35.67 15.34 13.90
CA GLY A 624 35.16 15.78 15.19
C GLY A 624 34.22 14.74 15.83
N ALA A 625 33.26 14.21 15.07
CA ALA A 625 32.29 13.23 15.56
C ALA A 625 32.97 11.92 16.02
N PHE A 626 33.89 11.39 15.25
CA PHE A 626 34.59 10.13 15.62
C PHE A 626 35.64 10.31 16.72
N ARG A 627 36.30 11.46 16.83
CA ARG A 627 37.14 11.80 17.96
C ARG A 627 36.36 11.92 19.26
N GLY A 628 35.17 12.57 19.20
CA GLY A 628 34.31 12.77 20.37
C GLY A 628 33.49 11.55 20.79
N GLY A 629 32.99 10.74 19.85
CA GLY A 629 32.03 9.64 20.08
C GLY A 629 32.36 8.31 19.42
N GLY A 630 33.45 8.24 18.66
CA GLY A 630 33.85 7.05 17.93
C GLY A 630 34.56 6.01 18.83
N THR A 631 34.38 4.76 18.49
CA THR A 631 35.15 3.65 19.06
C THR A 631 35.84 2.89 17.95
N LEU A 632 37.14 2.83 18.04
CA LEU A 632 37.98 1.95 17.23
C LEU A 632 38.23 0.69 18.05
N ARG A 633 37.46 -0.38 17.83
CA ARG A 633 37.60 -1.61 18.62
C ARG A 633 38.57 -2.61 17.98
N GLU A 634 39.17 -3.41 18.83
CA GLU A 634 39.83 -4.68 18.48
C GLU A 634 38.93 -5.46 17.52
N ARG A 635 39.44 -5.98 16.41
CA ARG A 635 38.77 -6.67 15.30
C ARG A 635 38.42 -5.82 14.09
N GLY A 636 39.10 -4.68 13.85
CA GLY A 636 38.95 -3.95 12.58
C GLY A 636 37.54 -3.42 12.31
N ARG A 637 36.87 -2.87 13.32
CA ARG A 637 35.56 -2.21 13.20
C ARG A 637 35.65 -0.79 13.71
N VAL A 638 35.08 0.13 12.94
CA VAL A 638 34.89 1.52 13.32
C VAL A 638 33.41 1.74 13.65
N ALA A 639 33.12 2.38 14.75
CA ALA A 639 31.75 2.68 15.15
C ALA A 639 31.62 4.08 15.78
N TYR A 640 30.54 4.78 15.41
CA TYR A 640 30.05 5.98 16.10
C TYR A 640 28.79 5.60 16.90
N ARG A 641 28.67 6.06 18.14
CA ARG A 641 27.54 5.74 19.01
C ARG A 641 26.80 6.98 19.47
N THR A 642 25.48 6.92 19.47
CA THR A 642 24.61 7.99 19.95
C THR A 642 23.30 7.42 20.50
N THR A 643 22.62 8.18 21.35
CA THR A 643 21.25 7.89 21.77
C THR A 643 20.21 8.50 20.82
N SER A 644 20.63 9.37 19.90
CA SER A 644 19.76 9.98 18.92
C SER A 644 19.63 9.12 17.65
N PRO A 645 18.42 8.70 17.27
CA PRO A 645 18.17 8.03 16.00
C PRO A 645 18.46 8.95 14.80
N SER A 646 18.19 10.26 14.94
CA SER A 646 18.43 11.27 13.91
C SER A 646 19.93 11.39 13.61
N LEU A 647 20.76 11.60 14.63
CA LEU A 647 22.21 11.65 14.44
C LEU A 647 22.78 10.35 13.86
N ALA A 648 22.28 9.19 14.29
CA ALA A 648 22.72 7.93 13.75
C ALA A 648 22.39 7.81 12.24
N SER A 649 21.20 8.22 11.84
CA SER A 649 20.79 8.24 10.42
C SER A 649 21.62 9.23 9.62
N GLN A 650 21.84 10.44 10.15
CA GLN A 650 22.58 11.51 9.47
C GLN A 650 24.08 11.20 9.33
N ILE A 651 24.73 10.71 10.38
CA ILE A 651 26.15 10.28 10.28
C ILE A 651 26.32 9.13 9.29
N ALA A 652 25.34 8.22 9.24
CA ALA A 652 25.35 7.16 8.22
C ALA A 652 25.15 7.72 6.80
N GLU A 653 24.27 8.72 6.63
CA GLU A 653 24.07 9.41 5.35
C GLU A 653 25.35 10.15 4.91
N VAL A 654 25.99 10.90 5.80
CA VAL A 654 27.25 11.60 5.53
C VAL A 654 28.33 10.59 5.10
N LEU A 655 28.45 9.44 5.78
CA LEU A 655 29.38 8.38 5.36
C LEU A 655 29.04 7.82 3.96
N MET A 656 27.73 7.66 3.65
CA MET A 656 27.29 7.20 2.32
C MET A 656 27.62 8.23 1.23
N ARG A 657 27.49 9.52 1.48
CA ARG A 657 27.90 10.59 0.56
C ARG A 657 29.40 10.53 0.23
N LEU A 658 30.22 10.11 1.19
CA LEU A 658 31.66 9.91 1.03
C LEU A 658 32.03 8.53 0.47
N GLY A 659 31.06 7.74 0.01
CA GLY A 659 31.29 6.46 -0.64
C GLY A 659 31.49 5.28 0.30
N TYR A 660 31.10 5.38 1.57
CA TYR A 660 31.12 4.28 2.53
C TYR A 660 29.73 3.60 2.60
N THR A 661 29.72 2.36 3.10
CA THR A 661 28.48 1.58 3.31
C THR A 661 28.33 1.22 4.80
N PRO A 662 27.92 2.19 5.63
CA PRO A 662 27.75 1.97 7.05
C PRO A 662 26.49 1.19 7.37
N SER A 663 26.47 0.47 8.49
CA SER A 663 25.24 -0.09 9.07
C SER A 663 24.84 0.66 10.33
N VAL A 664 23.53 0.85 10.51
CA VAL A 664 22.97 1.39 11.74
C VAL A 664 22.36 0.26 12.55
N GLN A 665 22.81 0.10 13.81
CA GLN A 665 22.29 -0.91 14.72
C GLN A 665 21.68 -0.24 15.94
N ARG A 666 20.45 -0.61 16.26
CA ARG A 666 19.77 -0.22 17.49
C ARG A 666 20.01 -1.26 18.56
N ALA A 667 20.36 -0.85 19.75
CA ALA A 667 20.47 -1.70 20.92
C ALA A 667 19.50 -1.19 21.99
N GLU A 668 18.67 -2.09 22.50
CA GLU A 668 17.75 -1.78 23.58
C GLU A 668 18.52 -1.47 24.89
N PRO A 669 17.98 -0.61 25.73
CA PRO A 669 18.66 -0.23 26.96
C PRO A 669 18.75 -1.42 27.92
N ALA A 670 19.93 -1.60 28.52
CA ALA A 670 20.18 -2.67 29.50
C ALA A 670 19.39 -2.51 30.83
N ARG A 671 18.75 -1.37 31.06
CA ARG A 671 17.96 -1.06 32.28
C ARG A 671 16.74 -0.23 31.90
N PRO A 672 15.58 -0.44 32.53
CA PRO A 672 14.38 0.41 32.35
C PRO A 672 14.68 1.89 32.63
N GLY A 673 14.09 2.80 31.84
CA GLY A 673 14.27 4.24 32.00
C GLY A 673 15.49 4.86 31.31
N ARG A 674 16.31 4.07 30.60
CA ARG A 674 17.38 4.57 29.72
C ARG A 674 16.92 4.56 28.26
N HIS A 675 17.50 5.45 27.45
CA HIS A 675 17.23 5.51 26.00
C HIS A 675 17.97 4.39 25.27
N ALA A 676 17.38 3.92 24.15
CA ALA A 676 18.05 3.02 23.22
C ALA A 676 19.33 3.68 22.67
N THR A 677 20.32 2.87 22.33
CA THR A 677 21.56 3.36 21.72
C THR A 677 21.64 2.91 20.27
N TYR A 678 22.13 3.80 19.42
CA TYR A 678 22.35 3.55 18.01
C TYR A 678 23.84 3.53 17.73
N ALA A 679 24.31 2.54 16.96
CA ALA A 679 25.69 2.42 16.55
C ALA A 679 25.79 2.41 15.03
N VAL A 680 26.40 3.44 14.47
CA VAL A 680 26.78 3.50 13.05
C VAL A 680 28.12 2.78 12.90
N ARG A 681 28.16 1.69 12.15
CA ARG A 681 29.31 0.79 12.09
C ARG A 681 29.81 0.58 10.66
N MET A 682 31.12 0.56 10.52
CA MET A 682 31.82 0.10 9.32
C MET A 682 32.71 -1.10 9.64
N SER A 683 32.88 -2.00 8.66
CA SER A 683 33.71 -3.20 8.80
C SER A 683 34.31 -3.60 7.44
N GLY A 684 35.31 -4.47 7.45
CA GLY A 684 35.96 -4.95 6.24
C GLY A 684 36.89 -3.94 5.58
N ALA A 685 37.09 -4.08 4.26
CA ALA A 685 38.05 -3.28 3.49
C ALA A 685 37.79 -1.77 3.55
N GLN A 686 36.53 -1.35 3.70
CA GLN A 686 36.20 0.07 3.81
C GLN A 686 36.77 0.74 5.09
N VAL A 687 37.08 -0.03 6.13
CA VAL A 687 37.74 0.50 7.33
C VAL A 687 39.16 0.94 7.02
N LEU A 688 39.88 0.18 6.20
CA LEU A 688 41.25 0.57 5.75
C LEU A 688 41.19 1.85 4.94
N ARG A 689 40.28 1.93 4.00
CA ARG A 689 40.04 3.14 3.22
C ARG A 689 39.70 4.31 4.15
N PHE A 690 38.77 4.14 5.09
CA PHE A 690 38.39 5.16 6.04
C PHE A 690 39.62 5.64 6.87
N LEU A 691 40.40 4.74 7.42
CA LEU A 691 41.59 5.11 8.19
C LEU A 691 42.74 5.71 7.32
N SER A 692 42.74 5.47 6.00
CA SER A 692 43.67 6.14 5.08
C SER A 692 43.24 7.55 4.74
N GLU A 693 41.94 7.78 4.57
CA GLU A 693 41.34 9.09 4.29
C GLU A 693 41.21 9.97 5.55
N PHE A 694 41.18 9.36 6.75
CA PHE A 694 41.12 10.02 8.05
C PHE A 694 42.33 9.65 8.94
N PRO A 695 43.53 10.08 8.56
CA PRO A 695 44.75 9.73 9.30
C PRO A 695 44.73 10.20 10.76
N GLU A 696 44.02 11.26 11.08
CA GLU A 696 43.81 11.79 12.42
C GLU A 696 43.01 10.84 13.36
N LEU A 697 42.35 9.83 12.78
CA LEU A 697 41.59 8.83 13.51
C LEU A 697 42.36 7.51 13.70
N ARG A 698 43.61 7.41 13.20
CA ARG A 698 44.38 6.17 13.21
C ARG A 698 44.76 5.64 14.58
N GLY A 699 44.72 6.41 15.63
CA GLY A 699 45.06 6.04 17.03
C GLY A 699 45.15 4.51 17.24
N LYS A 700 45.02 3.87 18.22
CA LYS A 700 45.24 2.43 18.60
C LYS A 700 44.70 1.31 17.65
N ALA A 701 44.22 1.63 16.44
CA ALA A 701 43.58 0.67 15.52
C ALA A 701 44.50 -0.04 14.52
N ALA A 702 45.78 0.29 14.45
CA ALA A 702 46.66 -0.09 13.31
C ALA A 702 47.06 -1.58 13.27
N GLN A 703 46.74 -2.43 14.24
CA GLN A 703 47.25 -3.79 14.37
C GLN A 703 46.20 -4.90 14.47
N ALA A 704 44.91 -4.59 14.36
CA ALA A 704 43.87 -5.61 14.53
C ALA A 704 43.50 -6.30 13.19
N PRO A 705 43.35 -7.64 13.15
CA PRO A 705 42.86 -8.33 11.97
C PRO A 705 41.50 -7.84 11.52
N LEU A 706 41.33 -7.63 10.22
CA LEU A 706 40.08 -7.13 9.63
C LEU A 706 38.94 -8.12 9.86
N ALA A 707 37.85 -7.65 10.39
CA ALA A 707 36.59 -8.39 10.36
C ALA A 707 36.12 -8.59 8.92
N ARG A 708 35.43 -9.71 8.65
CA ARG A 708 34.79 -9.91 7.33
C ARG A 708 33.92 -8.72 7.01
N GLY A 709 34.02 -8.21 5.77
CA GLY A 709 33.26 -7.09 5.29
C GLY A 709 31.75 -7.35 5.39
N GLN A 710 30.99 -6.30 5.60
CA GLN A 710 29.54 -6.38 5.53
C GLN A 710 29.15 -6.49 4.06
N GLN A 711 28.62 -7.65 3.66
CA GLN A 711 28.02 -7.85 2.33
C GLN A 711 26.60 -7.29 2.35
N GLY A 712 26.14 -6.72 1.25
CA GLY A 712 24.73 -6.36 1.04
C GLY A 712 24.40 -4.87 1.02
N MET A 713 25.40 -4.00 0.87
CA MET A 713 25.19 -2.59 0.52
C MET A 713 26.22 -2.15 -0.53
N TRP A 714 25.79 -1.30 -1.46
CA TRP A 714 26.67 -0.66 -2.45
C TRP A 714 26.08 0.69 -2.88
N GLN A 715 26.89 1.48 -3.56
CA GLN A 715 26.46 2.76 -4.10
C GLN A 715 26.16 2.66 -5.60
N GLY A 716 25.19 3.45 -6.06
CA GLY A 716 24.81 3.60 -7.44
C GLY A 716 24.25 4.97 -7.72
N GLU A 717 23.65 5.13 -8.88
CA GLU A 717 23.06 6.39 -9.33
C GLU A 717 21.91 6.82 -8.39
N GLY A 718 21.92 8.05 -7.94
CA GLY A 718 20.89 8.66 -7.09
C GLY A 718 20.84 8.18 -5.63
N GLY A 719 21.62 7.19 -5.23
CA GLY A 719 21.58 6.70 -3.85
C GLY A 719 22.41 5.45 -3.55
N SER A 720 22.09 4.85 -2.43
CA SER A 720 22.66 3.57 -2.01
C SER A 720 21.63 2.46 -2.14
N TYR A 721 22.12 1.25 -2.33
CA TYR A 721 21.33 0.05 -2.47
C TYR A 721 21.63 -0.90 -1.31
N ALA A 722 20.59 -1.43 -0.67
CA ALA A 722 20.74 -2.28 0.48
C ALA A 722 19.94 -3.57 0.34
N THR A 723 20.57 -4.72 0.59
CA THR A 723 19.87 -6.01 0.58
C THR A 723 19.03 -6.17 1.84
N VAL A 724 17.89 -6.81 1.70
CA VAL A 724 17.08 -7.31 2.79
C VAL A 724 17.76 -8.55 3.39
N ARG A 725 18.02 -8.54 4.70
CA ARG A 725 18.69 -9.65 5.41
C ARG A 725 17.73 -10.75 5.78
N GLU A 726 16.57 -10.36 6.27
CA GLU A 726 15.59 -11.24 6.87
C GLU A 726 14.21 -10.65 6.66
N VAL A 727 13.29 -11.50 6.29
CA VAL A 727 11.86 -11.18 6.18
C VAL A 727 11.12 -12.23 6.96
N GLU A 728 10.26 -11.79 7.87
CA GLU A 728 9.39 -12.64 8.66
C GLU A 728 7.99 -12.05 8.61
N VAL A 729 6.98 -12.89 8.49
CA VAL A 729 5.59 -12.45 8.58
C VAL A 729 5.05 -12.86 9.95
N VAL A 730 4.60 -11.88 10.72
CA VAL A 730 4.12 -12.07 12.09
C VAL A 730 2.74 -11.44 12.21
N ASP A 731 1.78 -12.17 12.73
CA ASP A 731 0.48 -11.60 13.05
C ASP A 731 0.58 -10.70 14.27
N GLU A 732 0.23 -9.43 14.08
CA GLU A 732 0.31 -8.41 15.14
C GLU A 732 -1.00 -7.64 15.26
N SER A 733 -1.23 -7.16 16.48
CA SER A 733 -2.33 -6.24 16.79
C SER A 733 -1.76 -4.94 17.35
N LEU A 734 -1.81 -3.89 16.53
CA LEU A 734 -1.24 -2.59 16.86
C LEU A 734 -1.93 -1.47 16.10
N TYR A 735 -1.68 -0.24 16.49
CA TYR A 735 -1.98 0.90 15.61
C TYR A 735 -0.95 0.97 14.51
N VAL A 736 -1.41 1.08 13.27
CA VAL A 736 -0.57 1.29 12.10
C VAL A 736 -0.80 2.67 11.51
N TYR A 737 0.22 3.17 10.82
CA TYR A 737 0.30 4.55 10.35
C TYR A 737 0.70 4.61 8.88
N ASN A 738 0.20 5.63 8.17
CA ASN A 738 0.70 6.02 6.87
C ASN A 738 0.65 7.54 6.73
N LEU A 739 1.42 8.08 5.79
CA LEU A 739 1.46 9.50 5.48
C LEU A 739 0.92 9.73 4.07
N GLU A 740 0.16 10.80 3.90
CA GLU A 740 -0.13 11.38 2.61
C GLU A 740 0.84 12.54 2.39
N VAL A 741 1.62 12.45 1.32
CA VAL A 741 2.69 13.39 0.98
C VAL A 741 2.41 14.01 -0.36
N GLU A 742 2.56 15.34 -0.45
CA GLU A 742 2.27 16.14 -1.63
C GLU A 742 3.11 15.71 -2.85
N GLU A 743 2.52 15.75 -4.05
CA GLU A 743 3.09 15.54 -5.40
C GLU A 743 3.84 14.21 -5.63
N ASP A 744 4.85 13.88 -4.83
CA ASP A 744 5.72 12.71 -5.07
C ASP A 744 5.14 11.40 -4.53
N GLU A 745 4.04 11.45 -3.77
CA GLU A 745 3.31 10.31 -3.20
C GLU A 745 4.21 9.26 -2.51
N SER A 746 5.31 9.72 -1.94
CA SER A 746 6.33 8.86 -1.34
C SER A 746 7.07 9.55 -0.21
N TYR A 747 7.70 8.78 0.64
CA TYR A 747 8.55 9.27 1.71
C TYR A 747 9.64 8.25 2.07
N ILE A 748 10.56 8.62 2.95
CA ILE A 748 11.65 7.75 3.39
C ILE A 748 11.34 7.23 4.79
N ALA A 749 11.13 5.91 4.90
CA ALA A 749 10.93 5.21 6.17
C ALA A 749 12.11 4.28 6.46
N ASN A 750 12.71 4.38 7.67
CA ASN A 750 13.92 3.63 8.02
C ASN A 750 15.02 3.68 6.95
N ARG A 751 15.18 4.82 6.28
CA ARG A 751 16.14 5.13 5.21
C ARG A 751 15.82 4.52 3.84
N VAL A 752 14.74 3.80 3.67
CA VAL A 752 14.30 3.24 2.37
C VAL A 752 13.11 4.02 1.81
N ALA A 753 13.03 4.09 0.48
CA ALA A 753 11.94 4.75 -0.21
C ALA A 753 10.67 3.90 -0.22
N VAL A 754 9.54 4.51 0.15
CA VAL A 754 8.21 3.89 0.27
C VAL A 754 7.14 4.77 -0.35
N HIS A 755 6.01 4.18 -0.75
CA HIS A 755 4.92 4.86 -1.43
C HIS A 755 3.69 5.06 -0.53
N ASN A 756 2.82 6.03 -0.90
CA ASN A 756 1.50 6.25 -0.30
C ASN A 756 0.49 5.18 -0.73
N CYS A 757 -0.73 5.20 -0.17
CA CYS A 757 -1.78 4.19 -0.40
C CYS A 757 -2.90 4.63 -1.35
N THR A 758 -3.71 3.63 -1.80
CA THR A 758 -4.85 3.63 -2.74
C THR A 758 -6.01 4.59 -2.41
N THR A 759 -7.09 4.63 -3.23
CA THR A 759 -8.17 5.66 -3.30
C THR A 759 -8.63 6.30 -1.99
N ARG A 760 -8.90 5.52 -0.92
CA ARG A 760 -9.29 6.10 0.39
C ARG A 760 -8.19 6.92 1.03
N VAL A 761 -6.96 6.66 0.66
CA VAL A 761 -5.77 7.31 1.19
C VAL A 761 -5.30 8.39 0.23
N VAL A 762 -5.30 8.13 -1.09
CA VAL A 762 -4.93 9.12 -2.11
C VAL A 762 -5.94 10.26 -2.18
N ALA A 763 -7.23 9.94 -2.20
CA ALA A 763 -8.29 10.93 -2.30
C ALA A 763 -8.90 11.36 -0.95
N GLY A 764 -8.54 10.69 0.18
CA GLY A 764 -9.13 10.96 1.49
C GLY A 764 -10.62 10.65 1.59
N ILE A 765 -11.20 9.96 0.59
CA ILE A 765 -12.64 9.75 0.43
C ILE A 765 -13.00 8.29 0.66
N GLY A 766 -14.04 8.05 1.46
CA GLY A 766 -14.59 6.71 1.66
C GLY A 766 -15.52 6.61 2.84
N VAL A 767 -16.36 5.58 2.82
CA VAL A 767 -17.23 5.19 3.95
C VAL A 767 -16.95 3.72 4.26
N PRO A 768 -16.81 3.30 5.53
CA PRO A 768 -16.68 1.91 5.92
C PRO A 768 -17.81 1.07 5.34
N GLN A 769 -17.50 -0.17 4.90
CA GLN A 769 -18.38 -0.89 3.97
C GLN A 769 -19.76 -1.25 4.54
N ILE A 770 -19.85 -1.69 5.79
CA ILE A 770 -21.17 -1.97 6.43
C ILE A 770 -22.01 -0.70 6.49
N THR A 771 -21.41 0.41 6.92
CA THR A 771 -22.09 1.70 6.95
C THR A 771 -22.57 2.14 5.57
N ALA A 772 -21.70 2.00 4.54
CA ALA A 772 -22.09 2.35 3.17
C ALA A 772 -23.27 1.51 2.66
N ILE A 773 -23.28 0.20 2.97
CA ILE A 773 -24.36 -0.69 2.57
C ILE A 773 -25.67 -0.29 3.28
N LEU A 774 -25.65 -0.07 4.59
CA LEU A 774 -26.83 0.35 5.37
C LEU A 774 -27.45 1.64 4.80
N ASP A 775 -26.63 2.68 4.58
CA ASP A 775 -27.10 3.97 4.06
C ASP A 775 -27.69 3.87 2.65
N CYS A 776 -27.00 3.15 1.77
CA CYS A 776 -27.45 2.96 0.39
C CYS A 776 -28.74 2.13 0.35
N THR A 777 -28.85 1.12 1.21
CA THR A 777 -30.01 0.22 1.23
C THR A 777 -31.26 0.93 1.80
N GLU A 778 -31.12 1.68 2.88
CA GLU A 778 -32.21 2.49 3.42
C GLU A 778 -32.75 3.47 2.37
N ALA A 779 -31.84 4.14 1.64
CA ALA A 779 -32.22 5.07 0.59
C ALA A 779 -32.90 4.41 -0.62
N ALA A 780 -32.49 3.17 -0.96
CA ALA A 780 -32.99 2.44 -2.12
C ALA A 780 -34.30 1.69 -1.84
N ALA A 781 -34.58 1.36 -0.56
CA ALA A 781 -35.76 0.55 -0.15
C ALA A 781 -37.09 1.18 -0.58
N ALA A 782 -37.23 2.51 -0.39
CA ALA A 782 -38.45 3.22 -0.78
C ALA A 782 -38.77 3.15 -2.29
N ALA A 783 -37.73 3.03 -3.13
CA ALA A 783 -37.86 2.94 -4.59
C ALA A 783 -37.89 1.47 -5.10
N GLY A 784 -37.76 0.49 -4.21
CA GLY A 784 -37.68 -0.93 -4.55
C GLY A 784 -36.47 -1.30 -5.42
N VAL A 785 -35.39 -0.51 -5.40
CA VAL A 785 -34.16 -0.70 -6.19
C VAL A 785 -33.15 -1.55 -5.42
N PRO A 786 -32.65 -2.65 -6.03
CA PRO A 786 -31.62 -3.48 -5.39
C PRO A 786 -30.29 -2.76 -5.21
N VAL A 787 -29.57 -3.14 -4.14
CA VAL A 787 -28.22 -2.67 -3.82
C VAL A 787 -27.22 -3.81 -3.94
N ILE A 788 -26.08 -3.55 -4.58
CA ILE A 788 -24.96 -4.46 -4.76
C ILE A 788 -23.82 -4.00 -3.86
N ALA A 789 -23.35 -4.83 -2.94
CA ALA A 789 -22.19 -4.52 -2.10
C ALA A 789 -20.90 -4.83 -2.89
N ASP A 790 -20.10 -3.79 -3.16
CA ASP A 790 -18.87 -3.89 -3.93
C ASP A 790 -17.65 -3.51 -3.08
N GLY A 791 -16.75 -4.47 -2.89
CA GLY A 791 -15.47 -4.31 -2.20
C GLY A 791 -15.45 -4.73 -0.72
N GLY A 792 -14.25 -4.99 -0.21
CA GLY A 792 -14.00 -5.33 1.19
C GLY A 792 -14.31 -6.77 1.61
N ILE A 793 -14.90 -7.59 0.76
CA ILE A 793 -15.29 -8.99 1.03
C ILE A 793 -14.08 -9.91 0.89
N ARG A 794 -13.73 -10.65 1.93
CA ARG A 794 -12.60 -11.56 2.01
C ARG A 794 -13.01 -13.02 2.30
N THR A 795 -14.14 -13.20 2.97
CA THR A 795 -14.66 -14.49 3.43
C THR A 795 -16.15 -14.68 3.10
N SER A 796 -16.65 -15.89 3.21
CA SER A 796 -18.09 -16.18 3.11
C SER A 796 -18.91 -15.47 4.20
N GLY A 797 -18.33 -15.31 5.40
CA GLY A 797 -18.96 -14.55 6.48
C GLY A 797 -19.18 -13.07 6.14
N ASP A 798 -18.27 -12.45 5.37
CA ASP A 798 -18.46 -11.07 4.91
C ASP A 798 -19.62 -10.97 3.90
N ILE A 799 -19.83 -12.00 3.07
CA ILE A 799 -21.00 -12.07 2.18
C ILE A 799 -22.29 -12.08 3.02
N THR A 800 -22.34 -12.94 4.05
CA THR A 800 -23.50 -13.04 4.94
C THR A 800 -23.78 -11.69 5.63
N LYS A 801 -22.74 -11.02 6.14
CA LYS A 801 -22.84 -9.69 6.76
C LYS A 801 -23.30 -8.61 5.77
N ALA A 802 -22.78 -8.61 4.53
CA ALA A 802 -23.18 -7.66 3.50
C ALA A 802 -24.67 -7.78 3.14
N LEU A 803 -25.17 -9.01 3.00
CA LEU A 803 -26.58 -9.28 2.72
C LEU A 803 -27.45 -8.92 3.93
N ALA A 804 -27.03 -9.29 5.14
CA ALA A 804 -27.72 -8.90 6.38
C ALA A 804 -27.79 -7.38 6.58
N ALA A 805 -26.77 -6.63 6.13
CA ALA A 805 -26.77 -5.16 6.12
C ALA A 805 -27.73 -4.57 5.06
N GLY A 806 -28.41 -5.42 4.28
CA GLY A 806 -29.47 -5.03 3.35
C GLY A 806 -29.07 -5.12 1.86
N ALA A 807 -27.85 -5.46 1.49
CA ALA A 807 -27.51 -5.71 0.10
C ALA A 807 -28.30 -6.90 -0.48
N HIS A 808 -28.62 -6.87 -1.76
CA HIS A 808 -29.26 -7.98 -2.46
C HIS A 808 -28.24 -8.95 -3.04
N THR A 809 -27.10 -8.42 -3.48
CA THR A 809 -26.00 -9.18 -4.08
C THR A 809 -24.65 -8.57 -3.69
N VAL A 810 -23.59 -9.32 -3.93
CA VAL A 810 -22.21 -8.88 -3.67
C VAL A 810 -21.37 -8.99 -4.96
N MET A 811 -20.47 -8.03 -5.18
CA MET A 811 -19.48 -8.07 -6.26
C MET A 811 -18.11 -8.47 -5.71
N LEU A 812 -17.50 -9.49 -6.32
CA LEU A 812 -16.22 -10.05 -5.91
C LEU A 812 -15.15 -9.84 -6.98
N GLY A 813 -14.01 -9.25 -6.59
CA GLY A 813 -12.82 -9.05 -7.44
C GLY A 813 -11.70 -10.01 -7.07
N SER A 814 -10.88 -9.66 -6.07
CA SER A 814 -9.67 -10.41 -5.70
C SER A 814 -9.91 -11.87 -5.32
N LEU A 815 -11.05 -12.19 -4.70
CA LEU A 815 -11.41 -13.58 -4.39
C LEU A 815 -11.54 -14.45 -5.63
N LEU A 816 -12.00 -13.89 -6.76
CA LEU A 816 -12.23 -14.60 -8.01
C LEU A 816 -11.06 -14.47 -8.99
N ALA A 817 -10.21 -13.46 -8.84
CA ALA A 817 -9.04 -13.25 -9.69
C ALA A 817 -8.05 -14.44 -9.65
N GLY A 818 -8.01 -15.18 -8.53
CA GLY A 818 -7.17 -16.37 -8.37
C GLY A 818 -7.73 -17.65 -9.00
N THR A 819 -8.93 -17.65 -9.58
CA THR A 819 -9.55 -18.86 -10.16
C THR A 819 -9.02 -19.14 -11.57
N GLU A 820 -9.18 -20.38 -12.03
CA GLU A 820 -8.71 -20.84 -13.35
C GLU A 820 -9.33 -20.03 -14.50
N GLU A 821 -10.58 -19.64 -14.36
CA GLU A 821 -11.38 -18.99 -15.38
C GLU A 821 -11.10 -17.49 -15.53
N SER A 822 -10.41 -16.86 -14.55
CA SER A 822 -10.02 -15.44 -14.64
C SER A 822 -8.97 -15.24 -15.76
N PRO A 823 -8.95 -14.08 -16.43
CA PRO A 823 -8.00 -13.78 -17.51
C PRO A 823 -6.57 -13.53 -17.05
N GLY A 824 -6.34 -13.22 -15.76
CA GLY A 824 -5.00 -12.97 -15.22
C GLY A 824 -4.01 -14.09 -15.52
N GLU A 825 -2.77 -13.73 -15.85
CA GLU A 825 -1.70 -14.68 -16.18
C GLU A 825 -1.31 -15.54 -14.98
N MET A 826 -1.00 -16.82 -15.25
CA MET A 826 -0.52 -17.75 -14.25
C MET A 826 0.97 -17.53 -13.97
N GLU A 827 1.33 -17.29 -12.72
CA GLU A 827 2.70 -17.13 -12.27
C GLU A 827 3.04 -18.20 -11.22
N ILE A 828 4.24 -18.77 -11.33
CA ILE A 828 4.78 -19.66 -10.28
C ILE A 828 5.74 -18.84 -9.43
N TYR A 829 5.42 -18.70 -8.14
CA TYR A 829 6.23 -17.95 -7.20
C TYR A 829 6.45 -18.75 -5.92
N MET A 830 7.70 -18.89 -5.48
CA MET A 830 8.08 -19.70 -4.31
C MET A 830 7.51 -21.13 -4.31
N GLY A 831 7.40 -21.76 -5.49
CA GLY A 831 6.84 -23.10 -5.63
C GLY A 831 5.31 -23.19 -5.51
N ARG A 832 4.62 -22.04 -5.42
CA ARG A 832 3.16 -21.93 -5.42
C ARG A 832 2.69 -21.21 -6.68
N SER A 833 1.48 -21.55 -7.13
CA SER A 833 0.85 -20.91 -8.27
C SER A 833 0.08 -19.67 -7.82
N PHE A 834 0.22 -18.58 -8.58
CA PHE A 834 -0.49 -17.31 -8.40
C PHE A 834 -1.09 -16.87 -9.73
N LYS A 835 -2.02 -15.93 -9.70
CA LYS A 835 -2.51 -15.22 -10.87
C LYS A 835 -2.25 -13.71 -10.74
N SER A 836 -1.93 -13.06 -11.84
CA SER A 836 -1.79 -11.62 -11.87
C SER A 836 -3.12 -10.95 -11.53
N TYR A 837 -3.06 -9.88 -10.75
CA TYR A 837 -4.21 -9.09 -10.31
C TYR A 837 -3.87 -7.62 -10.33
N ARG A 838 -4.76 -6.80 -10.89
CA ARG A 838 -4.60 -5.35 -10.82
C ARG A 838 -5.92 -4.66 -10.53
N GLY A 839 -5.87 -3.63 -9.67
CA GLY A 839 -7.00 -2.75 -9.42
C GLY A 839 -7.29 -1.86 -10.62
N MET A 840 -8.55 -1.48 -10.83
CA MET A 840 -8.96 -0.62 -11.95
C MET A 840 -8.31 0.77 -11.93
N GLY A 841 -7.88 1.26 -10.76
CA GLY A 841 -7.11 2.51 -10.58
C GLY A 841 -5.60 2.33 -10.66
N SER A 842 -5.08 1.16 -10.99
CA SER A 842 -3.65 0.95 -11.20
C SER A 842 -3.17 1.63 -12.49
N LEU A 843 -1.89 1.96 -12.55
CA LEU A 843 -1.32 2.64 -13.70
C LEU A 843 -1.48 1.83 -15.00
N GLY A 844 -1.31 0.51 -14.94
CA GLY A 844 -1.50 -0.39 -16.08
C GLY A 844 -2.96 -0.42 -16.55
N ALA A 845 -3.92 -0.58 -15.63
CA ALA A 845 -5.34 -0.57 -15.98
C ALA A 845 -5.79 0.79 -16.54
N MET A 846 -5.30 1.90 -15.98
CA MET A 846 -5.62 3.25 -16.47
C MET A 846 -5.07 3.52 -17.86
N LYS A 847 -3.87 3.02 -18.19
CA LYS A 847 -3.30 3.12 -19.56
C LYS A 847 -4.07 2.31 -20.58
N GLU A 848 -4.71 1.22 -20.17
CA GLU A 848 -5.47 0.33 -21.07
C GLU A 848 -6.97 0.67 -21.15
N GLY A 849 -7.42 1.77 -20.53
CA GLY A 849 -8.77 2.29 -20.74
C GLY A 849 -9.61 2.57 -19.50
N SER A 850 -9.10 2.38 -18.27
CA SER A 850 -9.85 2.68 -17.05
C SER A 850 -9.64 4.11 -16.51
N SER A 851 -8.91 4.97 -17.22
CA SER A 851 -8.65 6.36 -16.81
C SER A 851 -9.93 7.21 -16.68
N ASP A 852 -10.95 6.98 -17.52
CA ASP A 852 -12.25 7.63 -17.46
C ASP A 852 -13.03 7.32 -16.17
N ARG A 853 -12.83 6.10 -15.58
CA ARG A 853 -13.39 5.71 -14.29
C ARG A 853 -12.97 6.67 -13.17
N TYR A 854 -11.77 7.23 -13.28
CA TYR A 854 -11.13 8.14 -12.31
C TYR A 854 -11.09 9.60 -12.82
N PHE A 855 -11.86 9.92 -13.85
CA PHE A 855 -11.95 11.28 -14.45
C PHE A 855 -10.60 11.82 -14.94
N GLN A 856 -9.69 10.94 -15.39
CA GLN A 856 -8.36 11.28 -15.87
C GLN A 856 -8.17 10.99 -17.39
N GLU A 857 -9.26 10.92 -18.14
CA GLU A 857 -9.21 10.71 -19.59
C GLU A 857 -8.49 11.87 -20.28
N GLY A 858 -7.55 11.55 -21.18
CA GLY A 858 -6.79 12.55 -21.95
C GLY A 858 -5.66 13.25 -21.18
N GLN A 859 -5.41 12.91 -19.92
CA GLN A 859 -4.30 13.47 -19.16
C GLN A 859 -2.97 12.84 -19.59
N SER A 860 -1.94 13.68 -19.79
CA SER A 860 -0.59 13.21 -20.14
C SER A 860 0.11 12.46 -19.00
N LYS A 861 -0.27 12.72 -17.76
CA LYS A 861 0.25 12.07 -16.54
C LYS A 861 -0.93 11.59 -15.69
N LEU A 862 -0.99 10.28 -15.45
CA LEU A 862 -2.06 9.65 -14.67
C LEU A 862 -1.66 9.56 -13.19
N VAL A 863 -2.64 9.75 -12.30
CA VAL A 863 -2.50 9.57 -10.84
C VAL A 863 -3.16 8.23 -10.48
N PRO A 864 -2.40 7.18 -10.15
CA PRO A 864 -2.97 5.87 -9.84
C PRO A 864 -3.63 5.86 -8.46
N GLU A 865 -4.85 5.32 -8.40
CA GLU A 865 -5.62 5.07 -7.18
C GLU A 865 -5.75 3.57 -6.85
N GLY A 866 -5.07 2.70 -7.59
CA GLY A 866 -5.09 1.25 -7.45
C GLY A 866 -3.71 0.65 -7.59
N ILE A 867 -3.58 -0.61 -7.17
CA ILE A 867 -2.33 -1.37 -7.16
C ILE A 867 -2.36 -2.52 -8.16
N GLU A 868 -1.18 -2.97 -8.58
CA GLU A 868 -0.96 -4.21 -9.31
C GLU A 868 -0.28 -5.22 -8.39
N GLY A 869 -0.65 -6.48 -8.48
CA GLY A 869 -0.14 -7.52 -7.61
C GLY A 869 -0.49 -8.91 -8.12
N ARG A 870 -0.35 -9.89 -7.29
CA ARG A 870 -0.75 -11.29 -7.57
C ARG A 870 -1.62 -11.83 -6.46
N VAL A 871 -2.52 -12.74 -6.80
CA VAL A 871 -3.37 -13.45 -5.86
C VAL A 871 -3.07 -14.96 -5.93
N PRO A 872 -3.15 -15.69 -4.81
CA PRO A 872 -2.94 -17.13 -4.82
C PRO A 872 -3.91 -17.82 -5.77
N TYR A 873 -3.44 -18.80 -6.54
CA TYR A 873 -4.29 -19.65 -7.35
C TYR A 873 -5.23 -20.48 -6.47
N ARG A 874 -6.51 -20.51 -6.82
CA ARG A 874 -7.59 -21.09 -6.00
C ARG A 874 -8.26 -22.31 -6.64
N GLY A 875 -7.80 -22.78 -7.80
CA GLY A 875 -8.48 -23.82 -8.56
C GLY A 875 -9.65 -23.27 -9.36
N THR A 876 -10.68 -24.10 -9.56
CA THR A 876 -11.84 -23.72 -10.39
C THR A 876 -12.75 -22.70 -9.71
N LEU A 877 -13.47 -21.91 -10.51
CA LEU A 877 -14.51 -21.01 -10.00
C LEU A 877 -15.59 -21.80 -9.25
N ALA A 878 -16.02 -22.94 -9.79
CA ALA A 878 -17.05 -23.77 -9.20
C ALA A 878 -16.71 -24.16 -7.75
N ASP A 879 -15.48 -24.61 -7.48
CA ASP A 879 -15.03 -24.97 -6.14
C ASP A 879 -15.05 -23.75 -5.20
N THR A 880 -14.59 -22.61 -5.68
CA THR A 880 -14.57 -21.37 -4.91
C THR A 880 -16.00 -20.91 -4.56
N VAL A 881 -16.89 -20.85 -5.55
CA VAL A 881 -18.30 -20.45 -5.35
C VAL A 881 -19.02 -21.44 -4.43
N TYR A 882 -18.78 -22.75 -4.59
CA TYR A 882 -19.35 -23.76 -3.69
C TYR A 882 -19.02 -23.49 -2.23
N GLN A 883 -17.75 -23.14 -1.91
CA GLN A 883 -17.34 -22.80 -0.55
C GLN A 883 -17.98 -21.49 -0.06
N MET A 884 -18.05 -20.47 -0.91
CA MET A 884 -18.65 -19.18 -0.54
C MET A 884 -20.15 -19.32 -0.26
N VAL A 885 -20.87 -20.01 -1.13
CA VAL A 885 -22.33 -20.26 -0.97
C VAL A 885 -22.59 -21.20 0.20
N GLY A 886 -21.74 -22.21 0.42
CA GLY A 886 -21.82 -23.08 1.58
C GLY A 886 -21.70 -22.32 2.89
N GLY A 887 -20.73 -21.40 3.00
CA GLY A 887 -20.57 -20.54 4.17
C GLY A 887 -21.74 -19.57 4.36
N LEU A 888 -22.28 -19.01 3.26
CA LEU A 888 -23.49 -18.17 3.30
C LEU A 888 -24.69 -18.94 3.85
N ARG A 889 -24.95 -20.15 3.31
CA ARG A 889 -26.05 -21.03 3.78
C ARG A 889 -25.91 -21.39 5.26
N ALA A 890 -24.67 -21.66 5.71
CA ALA A 890 -24.42 -21.91 7.13
C ALA A 890 -24.76 -20.66 7.98
N GLY A 891 -24.30 -19.48 7.56
CA GLY A 891 -24.62 -18.23 8.25
C GLY A 891 -26.12 -17.93 8.31
N MET A 892 -26.84 -18.13 7.20
CA MET A 892 -28.30 -18.00 7.15
C MET A 892 -28.99 -19.01 8.08
N GLY A 893 -28.53 -20.26 8.11
CA GLY A 893 -29.02 -21.27 9.05
C GLY A 893 -28.84 -20.87 10.52
N TYR A 894 -27.69 -20.29 10.89
CA TYR A 894 -27.45 -19.81 12.26
C TYR A 894 -28.34 -18.62 12.65
N VAL A 895 -28.71 -17.76 11.71
CA VAL A 895 -29.63 -16.63 11.94
C VAL A 895 -31.10 -17.10 11.92
N GLY A 896 -31.38 -18.25 11.30
CA GLY A 896 -32.76 -18.75 11.12
C GLY A 896 -33.44 -18.24 9.85
N ALA A 897 -32.69 -17.62 8.92
CA ALA A 897 -33.21 -17.06 7.69
C ALA A 897 -33.34 -18.12 6.58
N ALA A 898 -34.55 -18.39 6.10
CA ALA A 898 -34.83 -19.32 5.02
C ALA A 898 -34.46 -18.76 3.64
N THR A 899 -34.60 -17.46 3.47
CA THR A 899 -34.33 -16.73 2.21
C THR A 899 -33.39 -15.55 2.44
N ILE A 900 -32.79 -15.02 1.36
CA ILE A 900 -31.98 -13.78 1.43
C ILE A 900 -32.85 -12.61 1.95
N GLU A 901 -34.12 -12.56 1.60
CA GLU A 901 -35.03 -11.49 2.07
C GLU A 901 -35.27 -11.57 3.57
N ASP A 902 -35.39 -12.77 4.15
CA ASP A 902 -35.50 -12.96 5.62
C ASP A 902 -34.20 -12.51 6.30
N LEU A 903 -33.03 -12.91 5.76
CA LEU A 903 -31.73 -12.47 6.27
C LEU A 903 -31.61 -10.94 6.31
N ARG A 904 -32.06 -10.28 5.25
CA ARG A 904 -32.03 -8.80 5.14
C ARG A 904 -32.94 -8.09 6.14
N LYS A 905 -34.06 -8.69 6.50
CA LYS A 905 -35.09 -8.11 7.38
C LYS A 905 -34.86 -8.41 8.84
N GLU A 906 -34.45 -9.62 9.16
CA GLU A 906 -34.51 -10.16 10.53
C GLU A 906 -33.14 -10.22 11.21
N ALA A 907 -32.05 -10.23 10.45
CA ALA A 907 -30.71 -10.33 11.00
C ALA A 907 -30.34 -9.12 11.87
N GLN A 908 -29.72 -9.38 13.00
CA GLN A 908 -29.24 -8.37 13.92
C GLN A 908 -27.71 -8.43 14.04
N PHE A 909 -27.10 -7.26 14.17
CA PHE A 909 -25.69 -7.13 14.40
C PHE A 909 -25.36 -6.85 15.86
N VAL A 910 -24.30 -7.47 16.36
CA VAL A 910 -23.60 -7.04 17.56
C VAL A 910 -22.28 -6.39 17.14
N ARG A 911 -22.00 -5.22 17.68
CA ARG A 911 -20.69 -4.58 17.51
C ARG A 911 -19.69 -5.27 18.40
N ILE A 912 -18.53 -5.63 17.85
CA ILE A 912 -17.43 -6.27 18.57
C ILE A 912 -16.25 -5.32 18.76
N THR A 913 -15.47 -5.59 19.80
CA THR A 913 -14.18 -4.95 20.01
C THR A 913 -13.11 -5.67 19.18
N HIS A 914 -11.93 -5.07 19.09
CA HIS A 914 -10.79 -5.72 18.47
C HIS A 914 -10.43 -7.07 19.17
N ALA A 915 -10.59 -7.16 20.51
CA ALA A 915 -10.42 -8.41 21.23
C ALA A 915 -11.45 -9.48 20.80
N GLY A 916 -12.71 -9.08 20.52
CA GLY A 916 -13.74 -9.98 19.99
C GLY A 916 -13.44 -10.43 18.55
N LEU A 917 -12.79 -9.58 17.75
CA LEU A 917 -12.31 -9.98 16.43
C LEU A 917 -11.21 -11.06 16.54
N LEU A 918 -10.23 -10.87 17.42
CA LEU A 918 -9.16 -11.86 17.66
C LEU A 918 -9.72 -13.19 18.17
N GLU A 919 -10.70 -13.14 19.09
CA GLU A 919 -11.40 -14.32 19.61
C GLU A 919 -12.13 -15.10 18.49
N SER A 920 -12.59 -14.39 17.43
CA SER A 920 -13.29 -15.01 16.30
C SER A 920 -12.38 -15.81 15.38
N HIS A 921 -11.06 -15.71 15.53
CA HIS A 921 -10.07 -16.46 14.76
C HIS A 921 -9.41 -17.55 15.63
N PRO A 922 -8.94 -18.66 15.04
CA PRO A 922 -8.15 -19.66 15.76
C PRO A 922 -6.91 -19.00 16.42
N HIS A 923 -6.81 -19.05 17.74
CA HIS A 923 -5.77 -18.38 18.52
C HIS A 923 -4.90 -19.33 19.35
N ASP A 924 -5.37 -20.59 19.61
CA ASP A 924 -4.69 -21.55 20.46
C ASP A 924 -4.17 -22.79 19.71
N VAL A 925 -4.18 -22.76 18.38
CA VAL A 925 -3.77 -23.89 17.55
C VAL A 925 -2.93 -23.45 16.34
N ASP A 926 -1.92 -24.24 16.01
CA ASP A 926 -1.19 -24.10 14.76
C ASP A 926 -1.96 -24.79 13.63
N ILE A 927 -2.34 -24.05 12.58
CA ILE A 927 -3.05 -24.59 11.43
C ILE A 927 -2.09 -25.39 10.58
N THR A 928 -2.17 -26.71 10.64
CA THR A 928 -1.34 -27.62 9.82
C THR A 928 -1.92 -27.86 8.41
N LYS A 929 -3.24 -27.63 8.24
CA LYS A 929 -3.93 -27.74 6.94
C LYS A 929 -4.99 -26.65 6.87
N GLU A 930 -4.85 -25.73 5.93
CA GLU A 930 -5.83 -24.67 5.67
C GLU A 930 -7.18 -25.25 5.24
N ALA A 931 -8.28 -24.68 5.74
CA ALA A 931 -9.61 -25.00 5.23
C ALA A 931 -9.84 -24.26 3.90
N PRO A 932 -10.60 -24.83 2.94
CA PRO A 932 -10.82 -24.20 1.64
C PRO A 932 -11.44 -22.79 1.71
N ASN A 933 -12.27 -22.54 2.72
CA ASN A 933 -13.01 -21.30 2.96
C ASN A 933 -12.41 -20.44 4.09
N TYR A 934 -11.30 -20.87 4.71
CA TYR A 934 -10.58 -20.13 5.73
C TYR A 934 -9.07 -20.23 5.47
N ARG A 935 -8.45 -19.08 5.21
CA ARG A 935 -6.99 -18.93 5.08
C ARG A 935 -6.54 -17.78 5.97
N ARG A 936 -5.47 -18.00 6.66
CA ARG A 936 -4.83 -17.02 7.55
C ARG A 936 -3.97 -16.04 6.76
#